data_7b5e695a5695508df517f347bde4e2bf
#
_entry.id   7b5e695a5695508df517f347bde4e2bf
#
_cell.length_a   1.000
_cell.length_b   1.000
_cell.length_c   1.000
_cell.angle_alpha   90.00
_cell.angle_beta   90.00
_cell.angle_gamma   90.00
#
_symmetry.space_group_name_H-M   'P 1'
#
loop_
_entity.id
_entity.type
_entity.pdbx_description
1 polymer ?
#
loop_
_entity_poly.entity_id
_entity_poly.type
_entity_poly.pdbx_seq_one_letter_code
_entity_poly.pdbx_strand_id
1 'polypeptide(L)'
;MKVVSRRRRIIGCRIPGKGKLTHQVVTGLLIIALLLLSVSIAPPPALATMVAQSVVVELKPGVDPEALARAIGGELLRREPGNFASLKVSGDREQAITKLKALPGVLNAEKSRMLKILGEAKIAASTGVDQVAAAGMDVQGDPYFGDQWGLIEAQVPQAWDLGADGSGITIAIVDTGVDLNHPDLKDKLVPGYNAILDSTQSYDLQDRNGHGTHVAGIAAAAKGNGYGIAGVAYNAKIMPIKTMDRDGEGQDTDIARGIRWAVDHGANIINLSLGSNGEEAVLKSAVQYALGKNCLVVAAAGNYDSGSNPGVSYPAVDPGVIAVSAVDEKGIFANFSVSGPEIALAAPGVKILSDFWQRRLGSTYAWLDGTSMASPFVAGAAALVWSKHRDWSAAQVREALENGATDLGAGGRDADFGYGLVDPYRSLLISAPLPHLASPALVSLSGGLVQGEAGVNLKVPAQTFAADTTVTLQTTGSPGDLPAGITPTGSVFQVQWQAVGGSVAVGSASEAPLKILSLTVQASPPQVGQSGYIFRWTGSRWLVVGGGQATGTIQAGIYEPGIYQVGYLMQEAQPRLAGTDRLGTAIQIAEAAYPTGADTVILARADDFPDALAGVPLAYKLHAPILLTYPDRLDDRVWEEIKKLSPGRIILLGGTGAIAPTVESHARTLAPTDRLAGANRYETAGTVAKALGTRGEAMLANGENFPDALAAAAAAALAGEPILITSVSTLPPETDQVLRQLAVSKLTVVGGEGVVSSAILANLPGITRLAGADRYATAAAVLKAFPPHGSQVFIATGEDFPDALAGGVLAAVETSGILLVPPAGVSSLQQALVQSWGAITPIALGGSGVLSDAVLSQIRPAMH
;
A
#
# COMPACT_ATOMS: atom_id res chain seq x y z
N MET A 1 -68.65 -0.34 22.21
CA MET A 1 -69.92 -0.29 21.45
C MET A 1 -69.80 -1.25 20.28
N LYS A 2 -70.57 -2.36 20.30
CA LYS A 2 -71.03 -3.25 19.20
C LYS A 2 -70.10 -3.56 18.05
N VAL A 3 -69.41 -4.69 18.01
CA VAL A 3 -69.76 -6.05 17.47
C VAL A 3 -70.71 -6.05 16.28
N VAL A 4 -70.20 -6.46 15.09
CA VAL A 4 -70.97 -7.21 14.09
C VAL A 4 -70.04 -8.22 13.38
N SER A 5 -70.38 -9.51 13.63
CA SER A 5 -69.88 -10.68 12.92
C SER A 5 -70.61 -10.87 11.59
N ARG A 6 -69.92 -11.31 10.52
CA ARG A 6 -70.65 -11.97 9.38
C ARG A 6 -69.95 -13.31 9.04
N ARG A 7 -70.65 -14.38 9.41
CA ARG A 7 -70.49 -15.73 8.86
C ARG A 7 -70.82 -15.70 7.33
N ARG A 8 -70.06 -16.37 6.50
CA ARG A 8 -70.53 -16.86 5.19
C ARG A 8 -70.39 -18.38 5.09
N ARG A 9 -71.46 -18.93 4.57
CA ARG A 9 -71.87 -20.32 4.44
C ARG A 9 -70.97 -21.11 3.51
N ILE A 10 -70.72 -22.37 3.92
CA ILE A 10 -70.19 -23.46 3.12
C ILE A 10 -71.34 -23.96 2.22
N ILE A 11 -71.10 -24.02 0.92
CA ILE A 11 -71.99 -24.72 -0.07
C ILE A 11 -71.36 -26.07 -0.35
N GLY A 12 -72.04 -27.13 0.09
CA GLY A 12 -71.70 -28.52 -0.20
C GLY A 12 -71.92 -28.87 -1.66
N CYS A 13 -70.97 -29.52 -2.27
CA CYS A 13 -71.22 -30.24 -3.52
C CYS A 13 -71.15 -31.74 -3.28
N ARG A 14 -72.25 -32.44 -3.57
CA ARG A 14 -72.37 -33.87 -3.48
C ARG A 14 -71.71 -34.55 -4.64
N ILE A 15 -70.89 -35.57 -4.36
CA ILE A 15 -70.34 -36.50 -5.35
C ILE A 15 -71.26 -37.74 -5.43
N PRO A 16 -71.67 -38.19 -6.55
CA PRO A 16 -72.32 -39.53 -6.72
C PRO A 16 -71.35 -40.54 -7.33
N GLY A 17 -71.38 -41.75 -6.83
CA GLY A 17 -71.13 -42.97 -7.65
C GLY A 17 -69.85 -43.72 -7.32
N LYS A 18 -69.96 -44.73 -6.50
CA LYS A 18 -68.96 -45.82 -6.29
C LYS A 18 -68.81 -46.67 -7.58
N GLY A 19 -67.54 -46.63 -8.13
CA GLY A 19 -67.07 -47.69 -9.01
C GLY A 19 -65.90 -48.44 -8.37
N LYS A 20 -66.02 -49.71 -8.11
CA LYS A 20 -64.95 -50.58 -7.64
C LYS A 20 -63.90 -50.77 -8.72
N LEU A 21 -62.71 -50.07 -8.64
CA LEU A 21 -61.52 -50.48 -9.36
C LEU A 21 -60.84 -51.61 -8.61
N THR A 22 -60.64 -52.73 -9.25
CA THR A 22 -60.09 -53.94 -8.68
C THR A 22 -58.61 -53.78 -8.29
N HIS A 23 -58.26 -54.41 -7.19
CA HIS A 23 -56.94 -54.36 -6.54
C HIS A 23 -55.77 -54.78 -7.45
N GLN A 24 -55.97 -55.37 -8.57
CA GLN A 24 -54.93 -55.82 -9.54
C GLN A 24 -54.30 -54.70 -10.43
N VAL A 25 -55.01 -53.60 -10.68
CA VAL A 25 -54.51 -52.52 -11.53
C VAL A 25 -53.59 -51.58 -10.71
N VAL A 26 -53.88 -51.41 -9.43
CA VAL A 26 -53.00 -50.57 -8.54
C VAL A 26 -51.70 -51.30 -8.23
N THR A 27 -51.73 -52.63 -8.08
CA THR A 27 -50.52 -53.44 -7.82
C THR A 27 -49.64 -53.53 -9.07
N GLY A 28 -50.21 -53.59 -10.27
CA GLY A 28 -49.43 -53.57 -11.54
C GLY A 28 -48.76 -52.21 -11.82
N LEU A 29 -49.38 -51.11 -11.53
CA LEU A 29 -48.78 -49.78 -11.66
C LEU A 29 -47.70 -49.48 -10.61
N LEU A 30 -47.84 -50.01 -9.37
CA LEU A 30 -46.80 -49.89 -8.34
C LEU A 30 -45.55 -50.75 -8.66
N ILE A 31 -45.76 -51.94 -9.26
CA ILE A 31 -44.65 -52.83 -9.68
C ILE A 31 -43.92 -52.25 -10.88
N ILE A 32 -44.60 -51.61 -11.85
CA ILE A 32 -43.95 -50.92 -12.98
C ILE A 32 -43.23 -49.65 -12.51
N ALA A 33 -43.76 -48.88 -11.54
CA ALA A 33 -43.09 -47.75 -10.93
C ALA A 33 -41.86 -48.18 -10.08
N LEU A 34 -41.92 -49.36 -9.40
CA LEU A 34 -40.78 -49.90 -8.66
C LEU A 34 -39.73 -50.54 -9.61
N LEU A 35 -40.14 -51.11 -10.77
CA LEU A 35 -39.22 -51.61 -11.75
C LEU A 35 -38.54 -50.51 -12.59
N LEU A 36 -39.21 -49.38 -12.78
CA LEU A 36 -38.59 -48.20 -13.40
C LEU A 36 -37.66 -47.40 -12.42
N LEU A 37 -37.78 -47.65 -11.12
CA LEU A 37 -36.88 -47.12 -10.09
C LEU A 37 -35.69 -48.01 -9.79
N SER A 38 -35.60 -49.19 -10.38
CA SER A 38 -34.48 -50.15 -10.23
C SER A 38 -33.50 -50.15 -11.41
N VAL A 39 -33.50 -49.11 -12.26
CA VAL A 39 -32.30 -48.80 -13.02
C VAL A 39 -31.30 -48.27 -12.00
N SER A 40 -30.45 -49.12 -11.47
CA SER A 40 -29.26 -48.72 -10.71
C SER A 40 -28.42 -47.84 -11.63
N ILE A 41 -28.68 -46.53 -11.57
CA ILE A 41 -27.63 -45.55 -11.90
C ILE A 41 -26.59 -45.81 -10.81
N ALA A 42 -25.51 -46.50 -11.15
CA ALA A 42 -24.33 -46.60 -10.30
C ALA A 42 -24.01 -45.15 -9.87
N PRO A 43 -23.84 -44.88 -8.58
CA PRO A 43 -23.42 -43.52 -8.19
C PRO A 43 -22.18 -43.19 -9.01
N PRO A 44 -22.07 -41.97 -9.55
CA PRO A 44 -20.85 -41.57 -10.26
C PRO A 44 -19.67 -41.87 -9.33
N PRO A 45 -18.57 -42.43 -9.87
CA PRO A 45 -17.40 -42.67 -9.05
C PRO A 45 -17.07 -41.44 -8.28
N ALA A 46 -16.74 -41.60 -6.98
CA ALA A 46 -16.34 -40.45 -6.16
C ALA A 46 -15.26 -39.66 -6.90
N LEU A 47 -15.32 -38.34 -6.89
CA LEU A 47 -14.40 -37.45 -7.61
C LEU A 47 -12.93 -37.84 -7.37
N ALA A 48 -12.57 -38.18 -6.14
CA ALA A 48 -11.26 -38.70 -5.77
C ALA A 48 -10.84 -39.97 -6.56
N THR A 49 -11.77 -40.89 -6.87
CA THR A 49 -11.50 -42.12 -7.65
C THR A 49 -11.24 -41.80 -9.13
N MET A 50 -11.95 -40.80 -9.69
CA MET A 50 -11.70 -40.36 -11.06
C MET A 50 -10.33 -39.71 -11.17
N VAL A 51 -9.96 -38.82 -10.25
CA VAL A 51 -8.65 -38.15 -10.20
C VAL A 51 -7.51 -39.13 -10.02
N ALA A 52 -7.70 -40.17 -9.20
CA ALA A 52 -6.70 -41.25 -9.01
C ALA A 52 -6.32 -41.97 -10.29
N GLN A 53 -7.13 -41.91 -11.35
CA GLN A 53 -6.90 -42.54 -12.63
C GLN A 53 -6.67 -41.56 -13.77
N SER A 54 -6.63 -40.26 -13.51
CA SER A 54 -6.49 -39.24 -14.55
C SER A 54 -5.08 -38.64 -14.65
N VAL A 55 -4.72 -38.32 -15.88
CA VAL A 55 -3.48 -37.64 -16.27
C VAL A 55 -3.84 -36.43 -17.09
N VAL A 56 -3.19 -35.29 -16.79
CA VAL A 56 -3.29 -34.06 -17.59
C VAL A 56 -2.12 -34.00 -18.55
N VAL A 57 -2.40 -33.72 -19.81
CA VAL A 57 -1.39 -33.58 -20.87
C VAL A 57 -1.44 -32.18 -21.46
N GLU A 58 -0.27 -31.59 -21.65
CA GLU A 58 -0.07 -30.32 -22.39
C GLU A 58 0.38 -30.70 -23.81
N LEU A 59 -0.25 -30.11 -24.82
CA LEU A 59 -0.13 -30.49 -26.21
C LEU A 59 0.37 -29.33 -27.08
N LYS A 60 1.11 -29.68 -28.15
CA LYS A 60 1.29 -28.70 -29.24
C LYS A 60 -0.03 -28.44 -29.94
N PRO A 61 -0.25 -27.22 -30.48
CA PRO A 61 -1.46 -26.93 -31.26
C PRO A 61 -1.67 -27.93 -32.38
N GLY A 62 -2.92 -28.43 -32.54
CA GLY A 62 -3.32 -29.35 -33.59
C GLY A 62 -3.09 -30.84 -33.28
N VAL A 63 -2.56 -31.18 -32.13
CA VAL A 63 -2.43 -32.61 -31.70
C VAL A 63 -3.79 -33.12 -31.22
N ASP A 64 -4.18 -34.30 -31.69
CA ASP A 64 -5.44 -34.94 -31.30
C ASP A 64 -5.27 -35.74 -29.98
N PRO A 65 -5.89 -35.30 -28.86
CA PRO A 65 -5.78 -35.97 -27.59
C PRO A 65 -6.47 -37.35 -27.55
N GLU A 66 -7.46 -37.60 -28.41
CA GLU A 66 -8.09 -38.91 -28.52
C GLU A 66 -7.11 -39.94 -29.08
N ALA A 67 -6.30 -39.56 -30.08
CA ALA A 67 -5.28 -40.42 -30.64
C ALA A 67 -4.20 -40.78 -29.59
N LEU A 68 -3.82 -39.81 -28.76
CA LEU A 68 -2.89 -40.01 -27.65
C LEU A 68 -3.48 -40.92 -26.57
N ALA A 69 -4.74 -40.73 -26.19
CA ALA A 69 -5.42 -41.59 -25.22
C ALA A 69 -5.42 -43.05 -25.71
N ARG A 70 -5.77 -43.29 -26.97
CA ARG A 70 -5.73 -44.66 -27.60
C ARG A 70 -4.31 -45.22 -27.59
N ALA A 71 -3.27 -44.42 -27.84
CA ALA A 71 -1.89 -44.88 -27.89
C ALA A 71 -1.38 -45.42 -26.54
N ILE A 72 -1.95 -45.00 -25.44
CA ILE A 72 -1.60 -45.49 -24.10
C ILE A 72 -2.61 -46.48 -23.52
N GLY A 73 -3.64 -46.86 -24.29
CA GLY A 73 -4.75 -47.72 -23.82
C GLY A 73 -5.69 -47.04 -22.83
N GLY A 74 -5.78 -45.72 -22.90
CA GLY A 74 -6.64 -44.89 -22.08
C GLY A 74 -7.83 -44.30 -22.82
N GLU A 75 -8.54 -43.39 -22.17
CA GLU A 75 -9.75 -42.71 -22.67
C GLU A 75 -9.60 -41.20 -22.51
N LEU A 76 -10.03 -40.41 -23.51
CA LEU A 76 -10.15 -38.96 -23.35
C LEU A 76 -11.32 -38.65 -22.42
N LEU A 77 -11.05 -38.03 -21.29
CA LEU A 77 -12.09 -37.54 -20.39
C LEU A 77 -12.63 -36.18 -20.86
N ARG A 78 -11.72 -35.27 -21.18
CA ARG A 78 -12.07 -33.90 -21.60
C ARG A 78 -10.93 -33.21 -22.34
N ARG A 79 -11.29 -32.35 -23.30
CA ARG A 79 -10.39 -31.34 -23.87
C ARG A 79 -10.43 -30.11 -22.97
N GLU A 80 -9.28 -29.73 -22.45
CA GLU A 80 -9.17 -28.58 -21.54
C GLU A 80 -8.69 -27.33 -22.30
N PRO A 81 -9.06 -26.13 -21.87
CA PRO A 81 -8.59 -24.88 -22.47
C PRO A 81 -7.05 -24.77 -22.41
N GLY A 82 -6.45 -24.07 -23.40
CA GLY A 82 -5.01 -23.79 -23.41
C GLY A 82 -4.14 -24.96 -23.92
N ASN A 83 -4.69 -25.80 -24.78
CA ASN A 83 -4.04 -27.00 -25.33
C ASN A 83 -3.75 -28.09 -24.31
N PHE A 84 -4.57 -28.23 -23.30
CA PHE A 84 -4.53 -29.32 -22.35
C PHE A 84 -5.62 -30.38 -22.64
N ALA A 85 -5.43 -31.58 -22.12
CA ALA A 85 -6.45 -32.61 -22.12
C ALA A 85 -6.34 -33.47 -20.86
N SER A 86 -7.49 -33.88 -20.33
CA SER A 86 -7.61 -34.82 -19.23
C SER A 86 -7.83 -36.22 -19.82
N LEU A 87 -6.96 -37.16 -19.48
CA LEU A 87 -7.01 -38.56 -19.97
C LEU A 87 -7.21 -39.50 -18.79
N LYS A 88 -8.11 -40.45 -18.90
CA LYS A 88 -8.22 -41.61 -18.01
C LYS A 88 -7.24 -42.67 -18.43
N VAL A 89 -6.46 -43.20 -17.49
CA VAL A 89 -5.48 -44.25 -17.78
C VAL A 89 -5.87 -45.56 -17.07
N SER A 90 -5.63 -46.66 -17.75
CA SER A 90 -5.84 -48.00 -17.20
C SER A 90 -4.49 -48.53 -16.74
N GLY A 91 -4.32 -48.79 -15.43
CA GLY A 91 -3.08 -49.30 -14.87
C GLY A 91 -2.19 -48.28 -14.21
N ASP A 92 -0.88 -48.48 -14.30
CA ASP A 92 0.11 -47.59 -13.63
C ASP A 92 0.19 -46.22 -14.30
N ARG A 93 -0.17 -45.19 -13.54
CA ARG A 93 -0.23 -43.79 -13.98
C ARG A 93 1.16 -43.24 -14.32
N GLU A 94 2.22 -43.61 -13.60
CA GLU A 94 3.58 -43.19 -13.90
C GLU A 94 4.10 -43.72 -15.21
N GLN A 95 3.77 -44.99 -15.50
CA GLN A 95 4.12 -45.56 -16.79
C GLN A 95 3.36 -44.89 -17.94
N ALA A 96 2.09 -44.55 -17.74
CA ALA A 96 1.30 -43.83 -18.71
C ALA A 96 1.88 -42.45 -18.98
N ILE A 97 2.26 -41.69 -17.92
CA ILE A 97 2.92 -40.38 -18.03
C ILE A 97 4.24 -40.49 -18.81
N THR A 98 5.05 -41.49 -18.49
CA THR A 98 6.32 -41.73 -19.18
C THR A 98 6.12 -42.00 -20.67
N LYS A 99 5.13 -42.83 -21.02
CA LYS A 99 4.76 -43.07 -22.41
C LYS A 99 4.26 -41.84 -23.12
N LEU A 100 3.39 -41.06 -22.47
CA LEU A 100 2.85 -39.80 -23.02
C LEU A 100 3.95 -38.82 -23.30
N LYS A 101 4.89 -38.58 -22.37
CA LYS A 101 6.04 -37.68 -22.57
C LYS A 101 6.93 -38.04 -23.76
N ALA A 102 6.95 -39.32 -24.12
CA ALA A 102 7.71 -39.84 -25.29
C ALA A 102 6.98 -39.65 -26.62
N LEU A 103 5.68 -39.31 -26.62
CA LEU A 103 4.89 -39.20 -27.84
C LEU A 103 5.11 -37.83 -28.53
N PRO A 104 5.18 -37.80 -29.87
CA PRO A 104 5.30 -36.58 -30.62
C PRO A 104 4.12 -35.62 -30.32
N GLY A 105 4.42 -34.38 -30.03
CA GLY A 105 3.41 -33.33 -29.81
C GLY A 105 2.93 -33.20 -28.38
N VAL A 106 3.36 -34.03 -27.45
CA VAL A 106 3.17 -33.85 -26.01
C VAL A 106 4.27 -32.93 -25.49
N LEU A 107 3.90 -31.83 -24.84
CA LEU A 107 4.82 -30.87 -24.19
C LEU A 107 5.08 -31.27 -22.75
N ASN A 108 4.03 -31.68 -22.03
CA ASN A 108 4.09 -32.20 -20.68
C ASN A 108 2.99 -33.24 -20.44
N ALA A 109 3.20 -34.08 -19.43
CA ALA A 109 2.17 -34.98 -18.90
C ALA A 109 2.41 -35.16 -17.40
N GLU A 110 1.35 -35.05 -16.61
CA GLU A 110 1.41 -35.09 -15.16
C GLU A 110 0.16 -35.71 -14.55
N LYS A 111 0.21 -36.08 -13.29
CA LYS A 111 -0.95 -36.58 -12.57
C LYS A 111 -1.92 -35.45 -12.37
N SER A 112 -3.20 -35.63 -12.65
CA SER A 112 -4.22 -34.71 -12.14
C SER A 112 -4.26 -34.75 -10.61
N ARG A 113 -4.43 -33.62 -9.99
CA ARG A 113 -4.41 -33.46 -8.53
C ARG A 113 -5.73 -32.93 -8.00
N MET A 114 -5.99 -33.25 -6.73
CA MET A 114 -7.03 -32.60 -5.95
C MET A 114 -6.42 -31.45 -5.15
N LEU A 115 -7.01 -30.29 -5.29
CA LEU A 115 -6.75 -29.13 -4.42
C LEU A 115 -7.85 -29.06 -3.35
N LYS A 116 -7.53 -28.40 -2.24
CA LYS A 116 -8.45 -28.22 -1.12
C LYS A 116 -8.59 -26.75 -0.77
N ILE A 117 -9.73 -26.41 -0.17
CA ILE A 117 -9.85 -25.13 0.54
C ILE A 117 -8.81 -25.08 1.66
N LEU A 118 -8.22 -23.88 1.85
CA LEU A 118 -7.21 -23.66 2.86
C LEU A 118 -7.84 -23.10 4.15
N GLY A 119 -8.21 -23.96 5.06
CA GLY A 119 -8.77 -23.66 6.38
C GLY A 119 -9.73 -24.73 6.87
N GLU A 120 -9.67 -25.03 8.16
CA GLU A 120 -10.73 -25.76 8.84
C GLU A 120 -11.70 -24.76 9.46
N ALA A 121 -12.98 -24.91 9.13
CA ALA A 121 -14.05 -24.16 9.77
C ALA A 121 -14.19 -24.59 11.23
N LYS A 122 -13.56 -23.90 12.14
CA LYS A 122 -14.00 -23.92 13.55
C LYS A 122 -15.23 -23.02 13.64
N ILE A 123 -16.41 -23.60 13.41
CA ILE A 123 -17.67 -22.90 13.53
C ILE A 123 -17.85 -22.52 15.01
N ALA A 124 -17.48 -21.28 15.36
CA ALA A 124 -17.91 -20.71 16.62
C ALA A 124 -19.39 -20.37 16.49
N ALA A 125 -20.22 -20.97 17.35
CA ALA A 125 -21.68 -20.82 17.48
C ALA A 125 -22.37 -19.91 16.45
N SER A 126 -22.94 -20.49 15.39
CA SER A 126 -23.77 -19.78 14.42
C SER A 126 -25.03 -19.24 15.13
N THR A 127 -25.19 -17.92 15.16
CA THR A 127 -26.47 -17.30 15.48
C THR A 127 -27.30 -17.23 14.19
N GLY A 128 -28.46 -17.83 14.18
CA GLY A 128 -29.38 -17.79 13.03
C GLY A 128 -29.75 -16.33 12.70
N VAL A 129 -30.05 -16.04 11.45
CA VAL A 129 -30.39 -14.71 10.91
C VAL A 129 -31.49 -13.97 11.68
N ASP A 130 -32.33 -14.70 12.45
CA ASP A 130 -33.53 -14.16 13.12
C ASP A 130 -33.31 -13.67 14.58
N GLN A 131 -32.11 -13.73 15.16
CA GLN A 131 -31.92 -13.47 16.60
C GLN A 131 -31.22 -12.15 16.97
N VAL A 132 -30.91 -11.25 16.08
CA VAL A 132 -30.12 -10.04 16.41
C VAL A 132 -30.84 -8.70 16.15
N ALA A 133 -32.15 -8.67 16.28
CA ALA A 133 -32.87 -7.38 16.23
C ALA A 133 -32.76 -6.53 17.53
N ALA A 134 -31.84 -6.83 18.47
CA ALA A 134 -31.84 -6.20 19.79
C ALA A 134 -30.48 -5.66 20.30
N ALA A 135 -29.36 -5.79 19.60
CA ALA A 135 -28.13 -5.15 20.02
C ALA A 135 -27.87 -3.95 19.10
N GLY A 136 -27.86 -2.77 19.67
CA GLY A 136 -27.84 -1.43 19.07
C GLY A 136 -27.34 -1.34 17.61
N MET A 137 -28.12 -0.67 16.76
CA MET A 137 -27.73 -0.35 15.39
C MET A 137 -26.37 0.33 15.40
N ASP A 138 -25.39 -0.28 14.74
CA ASP A 138 -24.12 0.33 14.50
C ASP A 138 -24.27 1.53 13.52
N VAL A 139 -23.34 2.44 13.58
CA VAL A 139 -23.29 3.69 12.80
C VAL A 139 -23.33 3.45 11.27
N GLN A 140 -23.06 2.19 10.83
CA GLN A 140 -23.04 1.79 9.42
C GLN A 140 -24.31 1.09 8.93
N GLY A 141 -25.25 0.75 9.83
CA GLY A 141 -26.53 0.11 9.49
C GLY A 141 -26.49 -1.41 9.31
N ASP A 142 -25.36 -2.08 9.62
CA ASP A 142 -25.21 -3.53 9.58
C ASP A 142 -24.98 -4.07 10.99
N PRO A 143 -25.83 -5.01 11.48
CA PRO A 143 -25.84 -5.43 12.88
C PRO A 143 -24.52 -5.99 13.43
N TYR A 144 -23.70 -6.60 12.59
CA TYR A 144 -22.42 -7.22 12.99
C TYR A 144 -21.18 -6.42 12.58
N PHE A 145 -21.34 -5.18 12.09
CA PHE A 145 -20.20 -4.38 11.69
C PHE A 145 -19.17 -4.19 12.82
N GLY A 146 -19.66 -3.99 14.06
CA GLY A 146 -18.79 -3.85 15.25
C GLY A 146 -17.95 -5.08 15.57
N ASP A 147 -18.32 -6.25 15.05
CA ASP A 147 -17.58 -7.51 15.23
C ASP A 147 -16.51 -7.74 14.13
N GLN A 148 -16.48 -6.87 13.09
CA GLN A 148 -15.57 -6.97 11.95
C GLN A 148 -14.28 -6.20 12.20
N TRP A 149 -13.48 -6.61 13.18
CA TRP A 149 -12.22 -5.94 13.57
C TRP A 149 -11.27 -5.68 12.38
N GLY A 150 -11.23 -6.61 11.42
CA GLY A 150 -10.31 -6.52 10.28
C GLY A 150 -10.56 -5.32 9.38
N LEU A 151 -11.81 -4.85 9.24
CA LEU A 151 -12.13 -3.65 8.47
C LEU A 151 -11.51 -2.40 9.10
N ILE A 152 -11.52 -2.33 10.43
CA ILE A 152 -11.01 -1.19 11.18
C ILE A 152 -9.47 -1.18 11.14
N GLU A 153 -8.84 -2.33 11.42
CA GLU A 153 -7.38 -2.46 11.44
C GLU A 153 -6.73 -2.15 10.08
N ALA A 154 -7.37 -2.60 8.99
CA ALA A 154 -6.92 -2.31 7.63
C ALA A 154 -7.42 -0.97 7.05
N GLN A 155 -7.95 -0.07 7.86
CA GLN A 155 -8.41 1.27 7.48
C GLN A 155 -9.44 1.28 6.33
N VAL A 156 -10.27 0.25 6.22
CA VAL A 156 -11.28 0.13 5.15
C VAL A 156 -12.34 1.23 5.24
N PRO A 157 -12.90 1.62 6.42
CA PRO A 157 -13.83 2.74 6.51
C PRO A 157 -13.25 4.06 6.01
N GLN A 158 -11.96 4.32 6.26
CA GLN A 158 -11.27 5.52 5.76
C GLN A 158 -11.16 5.50 4.23
N ALA A 159 -10.97 4.31 3.63
CA ALA A 159 -11.02 4.17 2.17
C ALA A 159 -12.43 4.45 1.62
N TRP A 160 -13.49 4.02 2.32
CA TRP A 160 -14.87 4.35 1.95
C TRP A 160 -15.15 5.86 2.03
N ASP A 161 -14.59 6.55 3.03
CA ASP A 161 -14.71 8.02 3.17
C ASP A 161 -14.09 8.78 1.99
N LEU A 162 -13.10 8.18 1.31
CA LEU A 162 -12.56 8.70 0.04
C LEU A 162 -13.48 8.39 -1.16
N GLY A 163 -14.63 7.77 -0.92
CA GLY A 163 -15.60 7.37 -1.93
C GLY A 163 -15.18 6.14 -2.74
N ALA A 164 -14.26 5.31 -2.25
CA ALA A 164 -13.93 4.01 -2.83
C ALA A 164 -14.93 2.96 -2.30
N ASP A 165 -15.63 2.28 -3.18
CA ASP A 165 -16.69 1.34 -2.82
C ASP A 165 -16.66 0.03 -3.59
N GLY A 166 -15.76 -0.11 -4.58
CA GLY A 166 -15.65 -1.25 -5.47
C GLY A 166 -16.57 -1.21 -6.69
N SER A 167 -17.33 -0.13 -6.92
CA SER A 167 -18.24 0.00 -8.05
C SER A 167 -17.54 -0.24 -9.40
N GLY A 168 -18.19 -1.02 -10.26
CA GLY A 168 -17.69 -1.37 -11.59
C GLY A 168 -16.61 -2.46 -11.60
N ILE A 169 -16.25 -3.04 -10.46
CA ILE A 169 -15.31 -4.17 -10.34
C ILE A 169 -16.09 -5.47 -10.12
N THR A 170 -15.66 -6.52 -10.79
CA THR A 170 -16.17 -7.88 -10.62
C THR A 170 -15.07 -8.77 -10.03
N ILE A 171 -15.36 -9.37 -8.87
CA ILE A 171 -14.48 -10.32 -8.18
C ILE A 171 -15.01 -11.73 -8.45
N ALA A 172 -14.23 -12.58 -9.09
CA ALA A 172 -14.54 -13.99 -9.26
C ALA A 172 -14.10 -14.77 -8.02
N ILE A 173 -15.03 -15.44 -7.38
CA ILE A 173 -14.79 -16.34 -6.24
C ILE A 173 -14.70 -17.76 -6.77
N VAL A 174 -13.48 -18.25 -6.96
CA VAL A 174 -13.18 -19.59 -7.43
C VAL A 174 -13.09 -20.53 -6.24
N ASP A 175 -14.24 -21.20 -5.90
CA ASP A 175 -14.42 -21.83 -4.60
C ASP A 175 -15.55 -22.91 -4.66
N THR A 176 -16.19 -23.20 -3.53
CA THR A 176 -17.31 -24.17 -3.35
C THR A 176 -18.65 -23.68 -3.91
N GLY A 177 -18.71 -22.50 -4.53
CA GLY A 177 -19.93 -21.79 -4.94
C GLY A 177 -20.25 -20.65 -3.99
N VAL A 178 -21.44 -20.03 -4.14
CA VAL A 178 -21.92 -18.94 -3.29
C VAL A 178 -23.38 -19.21 -2.90
N ASP A 179 -23.82 -18.82 -1.71
CA ASP A 179 -25.23 -18.86 -1.36
C ASP A 179 -26.01 -17.80 -2.14
N LEU A 180 -26.79 -18.28 -3.11
CA LEU A 180 -27.54 -17.45 -4.04
C LEU A 180 -28.67 -16.64 -3.41
N ASN A 181 -29.04 -16.98 -2.16
CA ASN A 181 -30.16 -16.36 -1.45
C ASN A 181 -29.71 -15.55 -0.23
N HIS A 182 -28.39 -15.51 0.07
CA HIS A 182 -27.90 -14.76 1.22
C HIS A 182 -28.29 -13.29 1.12
N PRO A 183 -28.89 -12.67 2.15
CA PRO A 183 -29.39 -11.29 2.08
C PRO A 183 -28.31 -10.28 1.71
N ASP A 184 -27.07 -10.48 2.15
CA ASP A 184 -25.93 -9.60 1.88
C ASP A 184 -25.29 -9.81 0.50
N LEU A 185 -25.58 -10.95 -0.17
CA LEU A 185 -24.90 -11.31 -1.43
C LEU A 185 -25.81 -11.34 -2.66
N LYS A 186 -27.10 -11.70 -2.52
CA LYS A 186 -28.02 -11.99 -3.64
C LYS A 186 -28.08 -10.91 -4.71
N ASP A 187 -28.01 -9.64 -4.32
CA ASP A 187 -28.09 -8.48 -5.22
C ASP A 187 -26.72 -8.07 -5.79
N LYS A 188 -25.68 -8.79 -5.39
CA LYS A 188 -24.29 -8.57 -5.83
C LYS A 188 -23.85 -9.56 -6.91
N LEU A 189 -24.60 -10.67 -7.06
CA LEU A 189 -24.20 -11.76 -7.94
C LEU A 189 -24.37 -11.39 -9.41
N VAL A 190 -23.35 -11.74 -10.21
CA VAL A 190 -23.42 -11.75 -11.68
C VAL A 190 -23.43 -13.19 -12.20
N PRO A 191 -23.72 -13.45 -13.49
CA PRO A 191 -23.63 -14.80 -14.04
C PRO A 191 -22.30 -15.47 -13.70
N GLY A 192 -22.34 -16.74 -13.28
CA GLY A 192 -21.19 -17.52 -12.89
C GLY A 192 -21.12 -18.86 -13.63
N TYR A 193 -20.22 -19.72 -13.19
CA TYR A 193 -19.94 -21.00 -13.83
C TYR A 193 -19.63 -22.11 -12.83
N ASN A 194 -20.24 -23.27 -13.03
CA ASN A 194 -19.88 -24.50 -12.36
C ASN A 194 -18.95 -25.33 -13.26
N ALA A 195 -17.67 -25.34 -12.94
CA ALA A 195 -16.67 -26.04 -13.74
C ALA A 195 -16.76 -27.58 -13.58
N ILE A 196 -17.25 -28.07 -12.44
CA ILE A 196 -17.42 -29.51 -12.19
C ILE A 196 -18.50 -30.08 -13.11
N LEU A 197 -19.61 -29.36 -13.26
CA LEU A 197 -20.76 -29.82 -14.07
C LEU A 197 -20.74 -29.26 -15.50
N ASP A 198 -19.82 -28.36 -15.80
CA ASP A 198 -19.76 -27.61 -17.07
C ASP A 198 -21.09 -26.88 -17.33
N SER A 199 -21.54 -26.08 -16.35
CA SER A 199 -22.88 -25.48 -16.34
C SER A 199 -22.85 -24.01 -15.96
N THR A 200 -23.67 -23.21 -16.63
CA THR A 200 -23.95 -21.80 -16.28
C THR A 200 -25.30 -21.61 -15.62
N GLN A 201 -25.98 -22.70 -15.27
CA GLN A 201 -27.28 -22.61 -14.58
C GLN A 201 -27.08 -22.10 -13.17
N SER A 202 -27.81 -21.08 -12.76
CA SER A 202 -27.62 -20.43 -11.47
C SER A 202 -27.76 -21.40 -10.28
N TYR A 203 -28.73 -22.33 -10.31
CA TYR A 203 -28.91 -23.30 -9.24
C TYR A 203 -27.72 -24.26 -9.04
N ASP A 204 -26.89 -24.46 -10.07
CA ASP A 204 -25.68 -25.26 -9.98
C ASP A 204 -24.52 -24.54 -9.24
N LEU A 205 -24.64 -23.21 -9.08
CA LEU A 205 -23.66 -22.39 -8.41
C LEU A 205 -23.85 -22.33 -6.89
N GLN A 206 -24.99 -22.89 -6.39
CA GLN A 206 -25.31 -22.89 -4.96
C GLN A 206 -24.19 -23.54 -4.16
N ASP A 207 -23.70 -22.81 -3.16
CA ASP A 207 -22.77 -23.35 -2.18
C ASP A 207 -23.43 -24.47 -1.35
N ARG A 208 -22.69 -25.56 -1.13
CA ARG A 208 -23.11 -26.71 -0.34
C ARG A 208 -22.14 -27.02 0.79
N ASN A 209 -21.08 -26.19 0.91
CA ASN A 209 -20.05 -26.25 1.93
C ASN A 209 -20.16 -25.06 2.91
N GLY A 210 -20.22 -23.85 2.40
CA GLY A 210 -20.27 -22.59 3.13
C GLY A 210 -19.01 -21.73 2.99
N HIS A 211 -17.87 -22.35 2.59
CA HIS A 211 -16.59 -21.66 2.49
C HIS A 211 -16.62 -20.56 1.43
N GLY A 212 -17.05 -20.86 0.20
CA GLY A 212 -17.13 -19.86 -0.85
C GLY A 212 -18.10 -18.72 -0.57
N THR A 213 -19.16 -18.98 0.18
CA THR A 213 -20.08 -17.94 0.69
C THR A 213 -19.36 -17.01 1.67
N HIS A 214 -18.56 -17.57 2.58
CA HIS A 214 -17.77 -16.81 3.56
C HIS A 214 -16.75 -15.91 2.87
N VAL A 215 -16.01 -16.47 1.92
CA VAL A 215 -15.05 -15.75 1.08
C VAL A 215 -15.71 -14.60 0.30
N ALA A 216 -16.90 -14.85 -0.27
CA ALA A 216 -17.65 -13.82 -1.00
C ALA A 216 -18.09 -12.66 -0.10
N GLY A 217 -18.53 -12.96 1.13
CA GLY A 217 -18.96 -11.97 2.11
C GLY A 217 -17.83 -11.03 2.51
N ILE A 218 -16.66 -11.58 2.85
CA ILE A 218 -15.47 -10.76 3.17
C ILE A 218 -15.17 -9.79 2.03
N ALA A 219 -15.13 -10.29 0.79
CA ALA A 219 -14.77 -9.49 -0.35
C ALA A 219 -15.77 -8.36 -0.64
N ALA A 220 -17.10 -8.65 -0.59
CA ALA A 220 -18.07 -7.72 -1.15
C ALA A 220 -19.51 -7.84 -0.62
N ALA A 221 -19.77 -8.27 0.62
CA ALA A 221 -21.10 -8.18 1.23
C ALA A 221 -21.65 -6.75 1.11
N ALA A 222 -22.97 -6.63 0.96
CA ALA A 222 -23.62 -5.33 0.81
C ALA A 222 -23.62 -4.58 2.14
N LYS A 223 -23.20 -3.32 2.14
CA LYS A 223 -23.12 -2.46 3.32
C LYS A 223 -24.41 -1.65 3.51
N GLY A 224 -24.85 -1.48 4.77
CA GLY A 224 -25.96 -0.60 5.12
C GLY A 224 -27.33 -1.12 4.69
N ASN A 225 -27.47 -2.43 4.49
CA ASN A 225 -28.71 -3.08 4.05
C ASN A 225 -29.61 -3.53 5.21
N GLY A 226 -29.17 -3.35 6.46
CA GLY A 226 -29.87 -3.75 7.68
C GLY A 226 -29.71 -5.23 8.04
N TYR A 227 -28.82 -5.94 7.36
CA TYR A 227 -28.47 -7.33 7.62
C TYR A 227 -26.96 -7.44 7.92
N GLY A 228 -26.57 -8.45 8.64
CA GLY A 228 -25.26 -9.00 8.90
C GLY A 228 -24.08 -8.05 8.91
N ILE A 229 -23.31 -8.08 7.86
CA ILE A 229 -21.94 -7.56 7.74
C ILE A 229 -21.76 -6.60 6.56
N ALA A 230 -20.64 -5.88 6.56
CA ALA A 230 -20.15 -5.17 5.39
C ALA A 230 -18.94 -5.90 4.76
N GLY A 231 -18.91 -6.08 3.45
CA GLY A 231 -17.74 -6.53 2.71
C GLY A 231 -16.75 -5.39 2.48
N VAL A 232 -15.47 -5.70 2.29
CA VAL A 232 -14.42 -4.71 2.04
C VAL A 232 -14.80 -3.79 0.88
N ALA A 233 -15.23 -4.35 -0.26
CA ALA A 233 -15.69 -3.61 -1.45
C ALA A 233 -17.21 -3.75 -1.63
N TYR A 234 -17.97 -3.12 -0.76
CA TYR A 234 -19.40 -3.34 -0.60
C TYR A 234 -20.26 -3.05 -1.87
N ASN A 235 -19.73 -2.43 -2.91
CA ASN A 235 -20.40 -2.22 -4.20
C ASN A 235 -19.77 -3.01 -5.36
N ALA A 236 -18.70 -3.80 -5.14
CA ALA A 236 -18.19 -4.71 -6.15
C ALA A 236 -19.21 -5.81 -6.47
N LYS A 237 -19.12 -6.42 -7.64
CA LYS A 237 -19.91 -7.57 -8.05
C LYS A 237 -19.16 -8.88 -7.75
N ILE A 238 -19.91 -9.91 -7.41
CA ILE A 238 -19.40 -11.26 -7.18
C ILE A 238 -19.77 -12.15 -8.38
N MET A 239 -18.76 -12.80 -8.94
CA MET A 239 -18.93 -13.84 -9.96
C MET A 239 -18.66 -15.21 -9.32
N PRO A 240 -19.71 -16.02 -9.04
CA PRO A 240 -19.53 -17.35 -8.47
C PRO A 240 -18.89 -18.31 -9.46
N ILE A 241 -17.75 -18.86 -9.15
CA ILE A 241 -17.06 -19.89 -9.95
C ILE A 241 -16.90 -21.13 -9.08
N LYS A 242 -17.83 -22.06 -9.25
CA LYS A 242 -17.84 -23.29 -8.49
C LYS A 242 -16.91 -24.34 -9.10
N THR A 243 -15.77 -24.53 -8.44
CA THR A 243 -14.73 -25.49 -8.86
C THR A 243 -14.49 -26.57 -7.80
N MET A 244 -15.06 -26.37 -6.61
CA MET A 244 -14.91 -27.26 -5.47
C MET A 244 -16.25 -27.83 -5.05
N ASP A 245 -16.23 -29.07 -4.58
CA ASP A 245 -17.43 -29.80 -4.15
C ASP A 245 -17.88 -29.42 -2.72
N ARG A 246 -18.85 -30.16 -2.20
CA ARG A 246 -19.37 -29.96 -0.83
C ARG A 246 -18.36 -30.29 0.27
N ASP A 247 -17.32 -31.06 -0.04
CA ASP A 247 -16.30 -31.48 0.92
C ASP A 247 -15.07 -30.56 0.84
N GLY A 248 -15.14 -29.49 -0.02
CA GLY A 248 -14.09 -28.52 -0.21
C GLY A 248 -12.92 -29.04 -1.04
N GLU A 249 -13.16 -30.01 -1.92
CA GLU A 249 -12.16 -30.60 -2.80
C GLU A 249 -12.47 -30.30 -4.27
N GLY A 250 -11.46 -29.97 -5.07
CA GLY A 250 -11.60 -29.65 -6.48
C GLY A 250 -10.44 -30.13 -7.33
N GLN A 251 -10.75 -30.54 -8.57
CA GLN A 251 -9.75 -30.99 -9.52
C GLN A 251 -9.00 -29.82 -10.14
N ASP A 252 -7.69 -29.92 -10.30
CA ASP A 252 -6.82 -28.90 -10.92
C ASP A 252 -7.35 -28.38 -12.27
N THR A 253 -7.86 -29.29 -13.12
CA THR A 253 -8.45 -28.95 -14.42
C THR A 253 -9.78 -28.20 -14.30
N ASP A 254 -10.61 -28.51 -13.31
CA ASP A 254 -11.87 -27.77 -13.07
C ASP A 254 -11.57 -26.35 -12.56
N ILE A 255 -10.56 -26.21 -11.68
CA ILE A 255 -10.12 -24.90 -11.19
C ILE A 255 -9.54 -24.07 -12.34
N ALA A 256 -8.65 -24.64 -13.15
CA ALA A 256 -8.05 -23.99 -14.31
C ALA A 256 -9.11 -23.53 -15.33
N ARG A 257 -10.14 -24.36 -15.56
CA ARG A 257 -11.28 -24.02 -16.43
C ARG A 257 -12.11 -22.88 -15.85
N GLY A 258 -12.38 -22.93 -14.55
CA GLY A 258 -13.10 -21.88 -13.84
C GLY A 258 -12.40 -20.53 -13.92
N ILE A 259 -11.07 -20.50 -13.71
CA ILE A 259 -10.24 -19.29 -13.85
C ILE A 259 -10.37 -18.70 -15.26
N ARG A 260 -10.16 -19.53 -16.31
CA ARG A 260 -10.25 -19.05 -17.70
C ARG A 260 -11.65 -18.55 -18.05
N TRP A 261 -12.69 -19.28 -17.62
CA TRP A 261 -14.06 -18.85 -17.83
C TRP A 261 -14.34 -17.48 -17.19
N ALA A 262 -13.90 -17.27 -15.95
CA ALA A 262 -14.08 -16.00 -15.24
C ALA A 262 -13.41 -14.83 -15.99
N VAL A 263 -12.18 -15.02 -16.47
CA VAL A 263 -11.46 -14.03 -17.28
C VAL A 263 -12.21 -13.69 -18.55
N ASP A 264 -12.67 -14.71 -19.30
CA ASP A 264 -13.36 -14.55 -20.57
C ASP A 264 -14.74 -13.90 -20.40
N HIS A 265 -15.31 -13.91 -19.18
CA HIS A 265 -16.59 -13.30 -18.83
C HIS A 265 -16.48 -12.04 -17.98
N GLY A 266 -15.29 -11.40 -17.97
CA GLY A 266 -15.12 -10.05 -17.50
C GLY A 266 -14.81 -9.91 -16.00
N ALA A 267 -14.29 -10.93 -15.35
CA ALA A 267 -13.72 -10.79 -14.03
C ALA A 267 -12.51 -9.84 -14.07
N ASN A 268 -12.46 -8.87 -13.16
CA ASN A 268 -11.31 -8.00 -12.96
C ASN A 268 -10.31 -8.65 -11.99
N ILE A 269 -10.84 -9.31 -10.95
CA ILE A 269 -10.06 -9.91 -9.87
C ILE A 269 -10.51 -11.37 -9.71
N ILE A 270 -9.54 -12.27 -9.54
CA ILE A 270 -9.78 -13.68 -9.19
C ILE A 270 -9.26 -13.91 -7.79
N ASN A 271 -10.13 -14.40 -6.91
CA ASN A 271 -9.77 -14.85 -5.58
C ASN A 271 -9.68 -16.37 -5.52
N LEU A 272 -8.57 -16.89 -5.03
CA LEU A 272 -8.25 -18.32 -4.88
C LEU A 272 -7.97 -18.63 -3.40
N SER A 273 -9.01 -18.97 -2.64
CA SER A 273 -8.90 -19.39 -1.24
C SER A 273 -8.67 -20.91 -1.15
N LEU A 274 -7.75 -21.43 -1.96
CA LEU A 274 -7.46 -22.84 -2.15
C LEU A 274 -5.98 -23.05 -2.49
N GLY A 275 -5.47 -24.27 -2.34
CA GLY A 275 -4.09 -24.54 -2.70
C GLY A 275 -3.68 -26.00 -2.64
N SER A 276 -2.47 -26.26 -3.12
CA SER A 276 -1.76 -27.54 -3.06
C SER A 276 -0.27 -27.34 -2.77
N ASN A 277 0.42 -28.43 -2.40
CA ASN A 277 1.85 -28.43 -2.15
C ASN A 277 2.70 -28.73 -3.40
N GLY A 278 2.14 -28.65 -4.59
CA GLY A 278 2.87 -28.94 -5.82
C GLY A 278 2.38 -28.17 -7.00
N GLU A 279 3.28 -27.87 -7.92
CA GLU A 279 2.96 -27.18 -9.17
C GLU A 279 2.11 -28.06 -10.08
N GLU A 280 1.03 -27.49 -10.62
CA GLU A 280 0.18 -28.09 -11.65
C GLU A 280 0.25 -27.22 -12.91
N ALA A 281 0.76 -27.78 -14.02
CA ALA A 281 0.99 -27.03 -15.25
C ALA A 281 -0.31 -26.44 -15.84
N VAL A 282 -1.42 -27.15 -15.73
CA VAL A 282 -2.72 -26.66 -16.21
C VAL A 282 -3.22 -25.46 -15.40
N LEU A 283 -3.04 -25.48 -14.09
CA LEU A 283 -3.42 -24.38 -13.19
C LEU A 283 -2.52 -23.16 -13.39
N LYS A 284 -1.19 -23.39 -13.43
CA LYS A 284 -0.22 -22.34 -13.75
C LYS A 284 -0.52 -21.66 -15.09
N SER A 285 -0.85 -22.44 -16.12
CA SER A 285 -1.24 -21.90 -17.43
C SER A 285 -2.51 -21.05 -17.36
N ALA A 286 -3.49 -21.41 -16.52
CA ALA A 286 -4.71 -20.62 -16.33
C ALA A 286 -4.44 -19.32 -15.57
N VAL A 287 -3.58 -19.37 -14.55
CA VAL A 287 -3.12 -18.17 -13.80
C VAL A 287 -2.39 -17.22 -14.74
N GLN A 288 -1.43 -17.71 -15.54
CA GLN A 288 -0.70 -16.88 -16.51
C GLN A 288 -1.63 -16.29 -17.58
N TYR A 289 -2.66 -17.03 -17.99
CA TYR A 289 -3.70 -16.53 -18.88
C TYR A 289 -4.44 -15.34 -18.25
N ALA A 290 -4.84 -15.45 -16.99
CA ALA A 290 -5.52 -14.38 -16.26
C ALA A 290 -4.65 -13.11 -16.16
N LEU A 291 -3.39 -13.26 -15.74
CA LEU A 291 -2.43 -12.15 -15.64
C LEU A 291 -2.19 -11.52 -17.02
N GLY A 292 -2.05 -12.32 -18.08
CA GLY A 292 -1.88 -11.84 -19.45
C GLY A 292 -3.10 -11.12 -20.04
N LYS A 293 -4.28 -11.27 -19.41
CA LYS A 293 -5.52 -10.58 -19.75
C LYS A 293 -5.82 -9.38 -18.84
N ASN A 294 -4.83 -8.92 -18.09
CA ASN A 294 -4.98 -7.82 -17.15
C ASN A 294 -6.00 -8.11 -16.03
N CYS A 295 -6.10 -9.36 -15.59
CA CYS A 295 -6.92 -9.78 -14.46
C CYS A 295 -6.01 -10.00 -13.26
N LEU A 296 -6.32 -9.38 -12.11
CA LEU A 296 -5.55 -9.54 -10.89
C LEU A 296 -5.86 -10.89 -10.23
N VAL A 297 -4.83 -11.62 -9.82
CA VAL A 297 -4.98 -12.90 -9.13
C VAL A 297 -4.49 -12.77 -7.70
N VAL A 298 -5.36 -13.07 -6.75
CA VAL A 298 -5.09 -13.07 -5.31
C VAL A 298 -5.27 -14.49 -4.79
N ALA A 299 -4.30 -15.01 -4.06
CA ALA A 299 -4.36 -16.38 -3.55
C ALA A 299 -3.92 -16.48 -2.09
N ALA A 300 -4.58 -17.34 -1.34
CA ALA A 300 -4.21 -17.69 0.02
C ALA A 300 -2.85 -18.41 0.06
N ALA A 301 -1.98 -18.00 0.97
CA ALA A 301 -0.63 -18.53 1.07
C ALA A 301 -0.57 -20.02 1.48
N GLY A 302 -1.52 -20.44 2.29
CA GLY A 302 -1.58 -21.81 2.84
C GLY A 302 -1.65 -21.81 4.36
N ASN A 303 -2.11 -22.92 4.91
CA ASN A 303 -2.22 -23.15 6.36
C ASN A 303 -1.54 -24.47 6.74
N TYR A 304 -1.00 -24.54 7.96
CA TYR A 304 -0.47 -25.76 8.55
C TYR A 304 -0.82 -25.86 10.04
N ASP A 305 -1.02 -27.09 10.52
CA ASP A 305 -1.48 -27.30 11.91
C ASP A 305 -0.32 -27.48 12.89
N SER A 306 0.77 -28.13 12.48
CA SER A 306 1.96 -28.40 13.32
C SER A 306 3.13 -28.94 12.50
N GLY A 307 4.34 -28.70 12.97
CA GLY A 307 5.56 -29.18 12.31
C GLY A 307 6.36 -28.07 11.66
N SER A 308 7.13 -28.39 10.64
CA SER A 308 7.88 -27.41 9.86
C SER A 308 6.94 -26.73 8.85
N ASN A 309 7.11 -25.43 8.64
CA ASN A 309 6.43 -24.68 7.60
C ASN A 309 6.63 -25.35 6.22
N PRO A 310 5.56 -25.74 5.50
CA PRO A 310 5.66 -26.43 4.21
C PRO A 310 6.05 -25.49 3.06
N GLY A 311 6.10 -24.18 3.30
CA GLY A 311 6.24 -23.14 2.28
C GLY A 311 4.90 -22.73 1.66
N VAL A 312 4.95 -21.64 0.88
CA VAL A 312 3.75 -21.07 0.24
C VAL A 312 3.16 -22.07 -0.75
N SER A 313 1.83 -22.21 -0.73
CA SER A 313 1.09 -23.15 -1.57
C SER A 313 0.93 -22.65 -3.02
N TYR A 314 0.78 -23.57 -3.98
CA TYR A 314 0.34 -23.22 -5.34
C TYR A 314 -1.18 -22.99 -5.36
N PRO A 315 -1.70 -21.97 -6.12
CA PRO A 315 -0.96 -21.13 -7.04
C PRO A 315 -0.42 -19.81 -6.44
N ALA A 316 -0.44 -19.62 -5.12
CA ALA A 316 0.09 -18.39 -4.51
C ALA A 316 1.60 -18.19 -4.80
N VAL A 317 2.39 -19.26 -4.98
CA VAL A 317 3.81 -19.25 -5.40
C VAL A 317 4.00 -18.68 -6.82
N ASP A 318 2.99 -18.78 -7.69
CA ASP A 318 3.16 -18.44 -9.10
C ASP A 318 3.49 -16.95 -9.30
N PRO A 319 4.49 -16.62 -10.15
CA PRO A 319 4.86 -15.24 -10.40
C PRO A 319 3.69 -14.41 -10.90
N GLY A 320 3.47 -13.25 -10.28
CA GLY A 320 2.39 -12.33 -10.61
C GLY A 320 1.13 -12.49 -9.73
N VAL A 321 1.02 -13.58 -8.97
CA VAL A 321 -0.05 -13.77 -7.98
C VAL A 321 0.25 -12.98 -6.71
N ILE A 322 -0.75 -12.37 -6.11
CA ILE A 322 -0.65 -11.78 -4.77
C ILE A 322 -0.85 -12.90 -3.76
N ALA A 323 0.25 -13.42 -3.20
CA ALA A 323 0.22 -14.39 -2.11
C ALA A 323 -0.12 -13.69 -0.79
N VAL A 324 -1.15 -14.16 -0.08
CA VAL A 324 -1.66 -13.49 1.12
C VAL A 324 -1.51 -14.37 2.34
N SER A 325 -0.76 -13.90 3.35
CA SER A 325 -0.66 -14.47 4.68
C SER A 325 -1.73 -13.92 5.63
N ALA A 326 -1.88 -14.52 6.81
CA ALA A 326 -2.90 -14.18 7.77
C ALA A 326 -2.33 -13.54 9.04
N VAL A 327 -3.04 -12.52 9.56
CA VAL A 327 -2.78 -11.89 10.87
C VAL A 327 -4.00 -11.94 11.77
N ASP A 328 -3.77 -11.79 13.09
CA ASP A 328 -4.81 -11.62 14.10
C ASP A 328 -5.18 -10.13 14.35
N GLU A 329 -6.09 -9.88 15.27
CA GLU A 329 -6.58 -8.55 15.68
C GLU A 329 -5.52 -7.60 16.27
N LYS A 330 -4.31 -8.10 16.50
CA LYS A 330 -3.17 -7.32 17.01
C LYS A 330 -2.07 -7.15 15.96
N GLY A 331 -2.33 -7.53 14.71
CA GLY A 331 -1.34 -7.53 13.66
C GLY A 331 -0.27 -8.62 13.82
N ILE A 332 -0.48 -9.61 14.69
CA ILE A 332 0.47 -10.72 14.90
C ILE A 332 0.23 -11.79 13.83
N PHE A 333 1.33 -12.28 13.26
CA PHE A 333 1.30 -13.37 12.27
C PHE A 333 0.59 -14.60 12.84
N ALA A 334 -0.41 -15.10 12.11
CA ALA A 334 -1.22 -16.21 12.58
C ALA A 334 -0.40 -17.51 12.60
N ASN A 335 -0.47 -18.24 13.71
CA ASN A 335 0.34 -19.44 13.96
C ASN A 335 0.10 -20.59 12.96
N PHE A 336 -0.99 -20.55 12.22
CA PHE A 336 -1.30 -21.51 11.16
C PHE A 336 -0.86 -21.03 9.78
N SER A 337 -0.56 -19.74 9.61
CA SER A 337 -0.21 -19.17 8.30
C SER A 337 1.17 -19.63 7.86
N VAL A 338 1.30 -20.06 6.62
CA VAL A 338 2.62 -20.34 6.06
C VAL A 338 3.37 -19.07 5.76
N SER A 339 4.71 -19.12 5.86
CA SER A 339 5.62 -18.04 5.49
C SER A 339 6.53 -18.45 4.33
N GLY A 340 7.01 -17.48 3.56
CA GLY A 340 7.92 -17.71 2.44
C GLY A 340 8.22 -16.43 1.66
N PRO A 341 9.27 -16.45 0.84
CA PRO A 341 9.68 -15.27 0.07
C PRO A 341 8.65 -14.81 -0.97
N GLU A 342 7.64 -15.63 -1.27
CA GLU A 342 6.57 -15.32 -2.22
C GLU A 342 5.47 -14.48 -1.59
N ILE A 343 5.35 -14.43 -0.25
CA ILE A 343 4.33 -13.60 0.42
C ILE A 343 4.44 -12.15 -0.07
N ALA A 344 3.33 -11.63 -0.58
CA ALA A 344 3.23 -10.25 -1.04
C ALA A 344 2.60 -9.35 0.02
N LEU A 345 1.51 -9.78 0.65
CA LEU A 345 0.76 -9.01 1.63
C LEU A 345 0.27 -9.91 2.76
N ALA A 346 0.06 -9.31 3.91
CA ALA A 346 -0.70 -9.89 5.01
C ALA A 346 -2.10 -9.26 5.08
N ALA A 347 -3.08 -10.01 5.58
CA ALA A 347 -4.43 -9.49 5.81
C ALA A 347 -5.11 -10.17 7.00
N PRO A 348 -6.22 -9.59 7.53
CA PRO A 348 -7.01 -10.20 8.60
C PRO A 348 -7.45 -11.62 8.25
N GLY A 349 -7.06 -12.61 9.07
CA GLY A 349 -7.33 -14.02 8.81
C GLY A 349 -7.68 -14.85 10.06
N VAL A 350 -7.75 -14.23 11.24
CA VAL A 350 -8.08 -14.92 12.51
C VAL A 350 -9.41 -14.40 13.04
N LYS A 351 -10.35 -15.28 13.36
CA LYS A 351 -11.70 -14.92 13.84
C LYS A 351 -12.38 -13.90 12.90
N ILE A 352 -12.49 -14.26 11.65
CA ILE A 352 -13.15 -13.42 10.66
C ILE A 352 -14.62 -13.79 10.55
N LEU A 353 -15.48 -12.83 10.86
CA LEU A 353 -16.92 -12.96 10.72
C LEU A 353 -17.35 -12.66 9.28
N SER A 354 -18.12 -13.58 8.69
CA SER A 354 -18.66 -13.38 7.35
C SER A 354 -19.93 -14.19 7.09
N ASP A 355 -20.54 -13.95 5.94
CA ASP A 355 -21.66 -14.70 5.38
C ASP A 355 -21.33 -16.19 5.33
N PHE A 356 -22.32 -17.04 5.60
CA PHE A 356 -22.08 -18.48 5.58
C PHE A 356 -23.35 -19.22 5.16
N TRP A 357 -23.18 -20.36 4.50
CA TRP A 357 -24.26 -21.28 4.23
C TRP A 357 -24.09 -22.57 5.01
N GLN A 358 -25.15 -23.00 5.69
CA GLN A 358 -25.15 -24.26 6.43
C GLN A 358 -26.38 -25.09 6.10
N ARG A 359 -26.20 -26.39 5.84
CA ARG A 359 -27.25 -27.30 5.38
C ARG A 359 -28.52 -27.28 6.23
N ARG A 360 -28.41 -27.05 7.55
CA ARG A 360 -29.55 -27.07 8.46
C ARG A 360 -30.21 -25.71 8.67
N LEU A 361 -29.43 -24.66 8.53
CA LEU A 361 -29.85 -23.27 8.83
C LEU A 361 -30.09 -22.45 7.56
N GLY A 362 -29.56 -22.86 6.41
CA GLY A 362 -29.55 -22.04 5.20
C GLY A 362 -28.52 -20.92 5.30
N SER A 363 -28.92 -19.73 4.88
CA SER A 363 -28.12 -18.50 4.99
C SER A 363 -27.91 -18.13 6.46
N THR A 364 -26.67 -17.85 6.86
CA THR A 364 -26.27 -17.54 8.26
C THR A 364 -24.92 -16.82 8.24
N TYR A 365 -24.31 -16.61 9.40
CA TYR A 365 -22.98 -16.03 9.57
C TYR A 365 -22.09 -16.97 10.38
N ALA A 366 -20.78 -16.95 10.14
CA ALA A 366 -19.83 -17.78 10.86
C ALA A 366 -18.50 -17.06 11.05
N TRP A 367 -17.77 -17.44 12.11
CA TRP A 367 -16.38 -17.06 12.33
C TRP A 367 -15.47 -18.15 11.78
N LEU A 368 -14.51 -17.79 10.93
CA LEU A 368 -13.51 -18.72 10.40
C LEU A 368 -12.10 -18.17 10.59
N ASP A 369 -11.13 -19.09 10.65
CA ASP A 369 -9.70 -18.82 10.67
C ASP A 369 -9.06 -19.38 9.38
N GLY A 370 -8.12 -18.63 8.78
CA GLY A 370 -7.37 -19.13 7.61
C GLY A 370 -6.82 -18.03 6.72
N THR A 371 -5.79 -18.36 5.97
CA THR A 371 -5.34 -17.52 4.85
C THR A 371 -6.41 -17.42 3.76
N SER A 372 -7.39 -18.36 3.75
CA SER A 372 -8.62 -18.30 2.96
C SER A 372 -9.51 -17.10 3.27
N MET A 373 -9.42 -16.53 4.48
CA MET A 373 -10.16 -15.31 4.89
C MET A 373 -9.34 -14.06 4.61
N ALA A 374 -8.03 -14.16 4.67
CA ALA A 374 -7.10 -13.08 4.34
C ALA A 374 -7.10 -12.75 2.83
N SER A 375 -7.11 -13.75 1.96
CA SER A 375 -7.10 -13.58 0.50
C SER A 375 -8.27 -12.73 -0.03
N PRO A 376 -9.56 -13.02 0.29
CA PRO A 376 -10.68 -12.19 -0.17
C PRO A 376 -10.67 -10.78 0.41
N PHE A 377 -10.05 -10.56 1.57
CA PHE A 377 -9.85 -9.24 2.13
C PHE A 377 -8.98 -8.39 1.19
N VAL A 378 -7.85 -8.94 0.71
CA VAL A 378 -6.98 -8.30 -0.28
C VAL A 378 -7.69 -8.13 -1.63
N ALA A 379 -8.49 -9.12 -2.06
CA ALA A 379 -9.28 -9.00 -3.30
C ALA A 379 -10.30 -7.84 -3.22
N GLY A 380 -10.94 -7.65 -2.06
CA GLY A 380 -11.81 -6.50 -1.78
C GLY A 380 -11.04 -5.18 -1.76
N ALA A 381 -9.88 -5.13 -1.08
CA ALA A 381 -9.01 -3.96 -1.06
C ALA A 381 -8.56 -3.56 -2.49
N ALA A 382 -8.20 -4.54 -3.31
CA ALA A 382 -7.90 -4.32 -4.72
C ALA A 382 -9.08 -3.73 -5.50
N ALA A 383 -10.29 -4.21 -5.22
CA ALA A 383 -11.50 -3.67 -5.86
C ALA A 383 -11.79 -2.22 -5.43
N LEU A 384 -11.53 -1.85 -4.16
CA LEU A 384 -11.62 -0.46 -3.70
C LEU A 384 -10.67 0.45 -4.50
N VAL A 385 -9.39 0.08 -4.56
CA VAL A 385 -8.36 0.84 -5.28
C VAL A 385 -8.69 0.93 -6.76
N TRP A 386 -9.04 -0.18 -7.39
CA TRP A 386 -9.33 -0.20 -8.82
C TRP A 386 -10.60 0.54 -9.20
N SER A 387 -11.59 0.62 -8.29
CA SER A 387 -12.82 1.38 -8.52
C SER A 387 -12.55 2.88 -8.69
N LYS A 388 -11.52 3.41 -8.04
CA LYS A 388 -11.11 4.82 -8.13
C LYS A 388 -10.13 5.09 -9.27
N HIS A 389 -9.35 4.10 -9.66
CA HIS A 389 -8.31 4.18 -10.68
C HIS A 389 -8.60 3.22 -11.82
N ARG A 390 -9.71 3.46 -12.54
CA ARG A 390 -10.21 2.59 -13.63
C ARG A 390 -9.26 2.47 -14.83
N ASP A 391 -8.36 3.41 -14.98
CA ASP A 391 -7.32 3.49 -15.99
C ASP A 391 -6.06 2.67 -15.63
N TRP A 392 -5.93 2.19 -14.38
CA TRP A 392 -4.79 1.39 -13.97
C TRP A 392 -4.90 -0.05 -14.45
N SER A 393 -3.75 -0.64 -14.75
CA SER A 393 -3.62 -2.07 -14.98
C SER A 393 -3.69 -2.87 -13.68
N ALA A 394 -3.93 -4.18 -13.78
CA ALA A 394 -3.85 -5.10 -12.63
C ALA A 394 -2.50 -5.01 -11.91
N ALA A 395 -1.40 -4.86 -12.65
CA ALA A 395 -0.06 -4.68 -12.08
C ALA A 395 0.04 -3.39 -11.26
N GLN A 396 -0.48 -2.27 -11.75
CA GLN A 396 -0.48 -1.01 -11.02
C GLN A 396 -1.35 -1.05 -9.77
N VAL A 397 -2.50 -1.75 -9.80
CA VAL A 397 -3.32 -1.97 -8.60
C VAL A 397 -2.56 -2.80 -7.57
N ARG A 398 -1.88 -3.87 -7.99
CA ARG A 398 -1.00 -4.67 -7.13
C ARG A 398 0.09 -3.81 -6.50
N GLU A 399 0.83 -3.06 -7.31
CA GLU A 399 1.90 -2.17 -6.86
C GLU A 399 1.38 -1.11 -5.86
N ALA A 400 0.17 -0.58 -6.07
CA ALA A 400 -0.45 0.36 -5.15
C ALA A 400 -0.76 -0.29 -3.80
N LEU A 401 -1.27 -1.52 -3.77
CA LEU A 401 -1.51 -2.27 -2.53
C LEU A 401 -0.19 -2.57 -1.80
N GLU A 402 0.83 -3.00 -2.51
CA GLU A 402 2.15 -3.30 -1.95
C GLU A 402 2.85 -2.03 -1.43
N ASN A 403 2.77 -0.91 -2.17
CA ASN A 403 3.35 0.38 -1.77
C ASN A 403 2.57 1.07 -0.63
N GLY A 404 1.27 0.79 -0.51
CA GLY A 404 0.39 1.35 0.53
C GLY A 404 0.32 0.50 1.79
N ALA A 405 0.84 -0.72 1.79
CA ALA A 405 0.77 -1.63 2.93
C ALA A 405 1.37 -1.03 4.20
N THR A 406 0.77 -1.34 5.35
CA THR A 406 1.34 -1.00 6.65
C THR A 406 2.36 -2.05 7.04
N ASP A 407 3.63 -1.64 7.09
CA ASP A 407 4.75 -2.53 7.40
C ASP A 407 4.58 -3.21 8.77
N LEU A 408 4.74 -4.53 8.82
CA LEU A 408 4.67 -5.35 10.02
C LEU A 408 5.90 -6.26 10.09
N GLY A 409 6.27 -6.67 11.29
CA GLY A 409 7.38 -7.60 11.51
C GLY A 409 8.75 -6.96 11.33
N ALA A 410 9.61 -7.60 10.55
CA ALA A 410 10.89 -7.04 10.16
C ALA A 410 10.66 -5.96 9.11
N GLY A 411 11.21 -4.76 9.32
CA GLY A 411 10.92 -3.63 8.45
C GLY A 411 11.19 -3.90 6.97
N GLY A 412 10.29 -3.45 6.09
CA GLY A 412 10.27 -3.72 4.67
C GLY A 412 9.67 -5.08 4.34
N ARG A 413 9.95 -5.60 3.14
CA ARG A 413 9.39 -6.88 2.73
C ARG A 413 10.05 -8.04 3.46
N ASP A 414 9.26 -8.85 4.17
CA ASP A 414 9.73 -10.05 4.87
C ASP A 414 8.94 -11.31 4.45
N ALA A 415 9.31 -12.46 5.00
CA ALA A 415 8.73 -13.75 4.61
C ALA A 415 7.36 -14.04 5.28
N ASP A 416 7.01 -13.33 6.34
CA ASP A 416 5.78 -13.53 7.10
C ASP A 416 4.67 -12.60 6.60
N PHE A 417 4.97 -11.32 6.44
CA PHE A 417 3.99 -10.28 6.13
C PHE A 417 4.10 -9.73 4.70
N GLY A 418 5.11 -10.14 3.92
CA GLY A 418 5.38 -9.54 2.62
C GLY A 418 5.74 -8.06 2.74
N TYR A 419 5.01 -7.18 2.06
CA TYR A 419 5.13 -5.72 2.20
C TYR A 419 4.37 -5.16 3.42
N GLY A 420 3.63 -6.00 4.15
CA GLY A 420 2.90 -5.65 5.35
C GLY A 420 1.39 -5.91 5.27
N LEU A 421 0.65 -5.41 6.26
CA LEU A 421 -0.81 -5.46 6.30
C LEU A 421 -1.41 -4.61 5.19
N VAL A 422 -2.33 -5.20 4.43
CA VAL A 422 -3.05 -4.47 3.38
C VAL A 422 -3.78 -3.26 3.96
N ASP A 423 -3.59 -2.10 3.32
CA ASP A 423 -4.19 -0.82 3.73
C ASP A 423 -4.74 -0.11 2.47
N PRO A 424 -6.02 -0.31 2.13
CA PRO A 424 -6.60 0.32 0.95
C PRO A 424 -6.70 1.84 1.06
N TYR A 425 -6.78 2.42 2.27
CA TYR A 425 -6.77 3.86 2.43
C TYR A 425 -5.43 4.47 1.98
N ARG A 426 -4.31 3.93 2.49
CA ARG A 426 -2.97 4.39 2.07
C ARG A 426 -2.72 4.12 0.59
N SER A 427 -3.19 2.98 0.09
CA SER A 427 -3.10 2.62 -1.34
C SER A 427 -3.82 3.61 -2.26
N LEU A 428 -4.97 4.14 -1.83
CA LEU A 428 -5.74 5.16 -2.56
C LEU A 428 -5.07 6.53 -2.58
N LEU A 429 -4.17 6.82 -1.64
CA LEU A 429 -3.41 8.07 -1.62
C LEU A 429 -2.21 8.06 -2.57
N ILE A 430 -1.90 6.91 -3.16
CA ILE A 430 -0.81 6.76 -4.13
C ILE A 430 -1.27 7.30 -5.49
N SER A 431 -0.64 8.37 -5.94
CA SER A 431 -0.98 8.98 -7.24
C SER A 431 -0.40 8.24 -8.46
N ALA A 432 0.72 7.52 -8.27
CA ALA A 432 1.36 6.69 -9.30
C ALA A 432 2.12 5.54 -8.61
N PRO A 433 1.63 4.30 -8.67
CA PRO A 433 2.31 3.16 -8.10
C PRO A 433 3.62 2.87 -8.85
N LEU A 434 4.63 2.44 -8.11
CA LEU A 434 5.97 2.19 -8.64
C LEU A 434 6.23 0.68 -8.76
N PRO A 435 6.73 0.19 -9.91
CA PRO A 435 7.09 -1.22 -10.08
C PRO A 435 8.24 -1.62 -9.16
N HIS A 436 8.19 -2.83 -8.61
CA HIS A 436 9.28 -3.44 -7.84
C HIS A 436 10.32 -4.06 -8.77
N LEU A 437 11.56 -3.60 -8.69
CA LEU A 437 12.65 -3.99 -9.57
C LEU A 437 13.83 -4.56 -8.76
N ALA A 438 14.36 -5.73 -9.12
CA ALA A 438 15.57 -6.28 -8.50
C ALA A 438 16.83 -5.54 -9.00
N SER A 439 17.78 -5.26 -8.08
CA SER A 439 19.06 -4.62 -8.43
C SER A 439 20.04 -5.63 -9.09
N PRO A 440 20.81 -5.24 -10.11
CA PRO A 440 20.77 -3.98 -10.87
C PRO A 440 19.49 -3.88 -11.72
N ALA A 441 18.86 -2.72 -11.76
CA ALA A 441 17.57 -2.51 -12.40
C ALA A 441 17.62 -1.44 -13.48
N LEU A 442 16.95 -1.70 -14.61
CA LEU A 442 16.69 -0.68 -15.62
C LEU A 442 15.42 0.09 -15.19
N VAL A 443 15.61 1.33 -14.77
CA VAL A 443 14.52 2.24 -14.37
C VAL A 443 14.17 3.12 -15.56
N SER A 444 12.93 3.00 -16.04
CA SER A 444 12.39 3.82 -17.13
C SER A 444 11.80 5.14 -16.58
N LEU A 445 11.19 5.93 -17.46
CA LEU A 445 10.47 7.15 -17.06
C LEU A 445 9.32 6.91 -16.07
N SER A 446 8.82 5.68 -15.94
CA SER A 446 7.79 5.32 -14.95
C SER A 446 8.32 5.27 -13.51
N GLY A 447 9.64 5.29 -13.32
CA GLY A 447 10.26 5.09 -12.00
C GLY A 447 10.27 3.62 -11.56
N GLY A 448 10.45 3.37 -10.27
CA GLY A 448 10.46 2.03 -9.71
C GLY A 448 10.93 1.99 -8.25
N LEU A 449 10.70 0.88 -7.59
CA LEU A 449 11.30 0.54 -6.30
C LEU A 449 12.40 -0.49 -6.54
N VAL A 450 13.66 -0.03 -6.53
CA VAL A 450 14.82 -0.91 -6.73
C VAL A 450 15.19 -1.56 -5.42
N GLN A 451 15.19 -2.88 -5.40
CA GLN A 451 15.50 -3.71 -4.25
C GLN A 451 16.96 -4.19 -4.33
N GLY A 452 17.73 -3.90 -3.31
CA GLY A 452 19.10 -4.37 -3.14
C GLY A 452 19.21 -5.48 -2.10
N GLU A 453 20.44 -5.91 -1.86
CA GLU A 453 20.77 -6.86 -0.80
C GLU A 453 20.62 -6.24 0.59
N ALA A 454 20.57 -7.07 1.63
CA ALA A 454 20.58 -6.68 3.04
C ALA A 454 19.47 -5.67 3.43
N GLY A 455 18.28 -5.76 2.80
CA GLY A 455 17.14 -4.92 3.14
C GLY A 455 17.26 -3.46 2.70
N VAL A 456 18.13 -3.16 1.73
CA VAL A 456 18.28 -1.82 1.16
C VAL A 456 17.33 -1.66 -0.03
N ASN A 457 16.50 -0.62 0.01
CA ASN A 457 15.54 -0.30 -1.05
C ASN A 457 15.68 1.15 -1.49
N LEU A 458 15.56 1.42 -2.79
CA LEU A 458 15.60 2.77 -3.35
C LEU A 458 14.33 3.04 -4.15
N LYS A 459 13.50 3.92 -3.65
CA LYS A 459 12.32 4.42 -4.36
C LYS A 459 12.75 5.51 -5.35
N VAL A 460 12.51 5.25 -6.63
CA VAL A 460 12.78 6.17 -7.75
C VAL A 460 11.43 6.66 -8.28
N PRO A 461 11.01 7.90 -7.99
CA PRO A 461 9.77 8.45 -8.51
C PRO A 461 9.74 8.48 -10.05
N ALA A 462 8.55 8.46 -10.65
CA ALA A 462 8.40 8.63 -12.09
C ALA A 462 9.04 9.93 -12.57
N GLN A 463 9.62 9.92 -13.77
CA GLN A 463 10.33 11.06 -14.38
C GLN A 463 11.51 11.60 -13.54
N THR A 464 12.13 10.75 -12.70
CA THR A 464 13.33 11.12 -11.93
C THR A 464 14.55 11.29 -12.82
N PHE A 465 14.71 10.43 -13.82
CA PHE A 465 15.79 10.51 -14.79
C PHE A 465 15.27 10.99 -16.15
N ALA A 466 16.14 11.67 -16.92
CA ALA A 466 15.78 12.17 -18.25
C ALA A 466 15.72 11.07 -19.32
N ALA A 467 16.31 9.91 -19.06
CA ALA A 467 16.36 8.73 -19.93
C ALA A 467 16.34 7.46 -19.10
N ASP A 468 16.13 6.32 -19.75
CA ASP A 468 16.26 5.01 -19.11
C ASP A 468 17.63 4.89 -18.44
N THR A 469 17.61 4.52 -17.16
CA THR A 469 18.79 4.56 -16.29
C THR A 469 18.94 3.25 -15.54
N THR A 470 20.12 2.64 -15.61
CA THR A 470 20.45 1.49 -14.78
C THR A 470 20.77 1.97 -13.38
N VAL A 471 20.06 1.45 -12.38
CA VAL A 471 20.28 1.71 -10.95
C VAL A 471 20.82 0.45 -10.29
N THR A 472 21.88 0.59 -9.53
CA THR A 472 22.54 -0.50 -8.81
C THR A 472 22.60 -0.20 -7.32
N LEU A 473 22.16 -1.15 -6.49
CA LEU A 473 22.33 -1.19 -5.05
C LEU A 473 23.13 -2.45 -4.71
N GLN A 474 24.32 -2.29 -4.14
CA GLN A 474 25.18 -3.42 -3.79
C GLN A 474 25.87 -3.20 -2.46
N THR A 475 26.12 -4.25 -1.71
CA THR A 475 26.93 -4.20 -0.49
C THR A 475 28.39 -3.94 -0.85
N THR A 476 29.09 -3.19 -0.01
CA THR A 476 30.50 -2.85 -0.18
C THR A 476 31.23 -2.78 1.17
N GLY A 477 32.54 -2.66 1.16
CA GLY A 477 33.34 -2.39 2.36
C GLY A 477 33.25 -0.92 2.80
N SER A 478 33.37 -0.66 4.10
CA SER A 478 33.42 0.72 4.61
C SER A 478 34.74 1.39 4.15
N PRO A 479 34.67 2.59 3.56
CA PRO A 479 35.86 3.36 3.18
C PRO A 479 36.55 4.03 4.38
N GLY A 480 35.92 4.05 5.54
CA GLY A 480 36.44 4.62 6.80
C GLY A 480 35.45 4.45 7.95
N ASP A 481 35.91 4.72 9.16
CA ASP A 481 35.07 4.64 10.34
C ASP A 481 34.05 5.78 10.41
N LEU A 482 32.86 5.49 10.95
CA LEU A 482 31.89 6.52 11.29
C LEU A 482 32.46 7.45 12.39
N PRO A 483 32.01 8.70 12.46
CA PRO A 483 32.45 9.64 13.50
C PRO A 483 32.27 9.09 14.92
N ALA A 484 33.08 9.58 15.85
CA ALA A 484 33.00 9.20 17.28
C ALA A 484 31.60 9.45 17.85
N GLY A 485 31.08 8.49 18.63
CA GLY A 485 29.76 8.56 19.23
C GLY A 485 28.65 7.94 18.34
N ILE A 486 28.97 7.49 17.12
CA ILE A 486 28.03 6.82 16.23
C ILE A 486 28.34 5.31 16.22
N THR A 487 27.34 4.51 16.56
CA THR A 487 27.45 3.05 16.50
C THR A 487 27.06 2.57 15.11
N PRO A 488 27.99 2.01 14.31
CA PRO A 488 27.65 1.47 13.00
C PRO A 488 26.69 0.28 13.14
N THR A 489 25.72 0.20 12.22
CA THR A 489 24.77 -0.90 12.13
C THR A 489 24.43 -1.20 10.70
N GLY A 490 24.08 -2.46 10.42
CA GLY A 490 23.78 -2.91 9.06
C GLY A 490 24.97 -2.91 8.11
N SER A 491 24.70 -3.10 6.85
CA SER A 491 25.70 -3.18 5.79
C SER A 491 26.09 -1.79 5.29
N VAL A 492 27.33 -1.65 4.83
CA VAL A 492 27.76 -0.53 3.96
C VAL A 492 27.33 -0.88 2.55
N PHE A 493 26.71 0.04 1.86
CA PHE A 493 26.19 -0.19 0.51
C PHE A 493 26.53 0.97 -0.43
N GLN A 494 26.66 0.64 -1.70
CA GLN A 494 26.89 1.59 -2.77
C GLN A 494 25.63 1.75 -3.62
N VAL A 495 25.23 3.00 -3.83
CA VAL A 495 24.18 3.39 -4.75
C VAL A 495 24.81 3.98 -5.99
N GLN A 496 24.49 3.44 -7.16
CA GLN A 496 24.96 3.93 -8.45
C GLN A 496 23.80 4.02 -9.44
N TRP A 497 23.88 4.96 -10.37
CA TRP A 497 23.00 5.04 -11.54
C TRP A 497 23.74 5.51 -12.77
N GLN A 498 23.31 4.99 -13.93
CA GLN A 498 23.94 5.27 -15.22
C GLN A 498 22.89 5.27 -16.33
N ALA A 499 22.83 6.31 -17.14
CA ALA A 499 21.96 6.34 -18.32
C ALA A 499 22.37 5.29 -19.35
N VAL A 500 21.40 4.65 -20.00
CA VAL A 500 21.64 3.65 -21.03
C VAL A 500 22.31 4.32 -22.25
N GLY A 501 23.49 3.82 -22.65
CA GLY A 501 24.28 4.38 -23.75
C GLY A 501 25.23 5.50 -23.36
N GLY A 502 25.28 5.91 -22.10
CA GLY A 502 26.24 6.88 -21.55
C GLY A 502 27.58 6.24 -21.20
N SER A 503 28.68 6.98 -21.35
CA SER A 503 30.01 6.56 -20.87
C SER A 503 30.04 6.60 -19.33
N VAL A 504 30.69 5.61 -18.70
CA VAL A 504 30.79 5.49 -17.23
C VAL A 504 31.54 6.72 -16.67
N ALA A 505 30.79 7.67 -16.11
CA ALA A 505 31.33 8.70 -15.23
C ALA A 505 30.50 8.71 -13.96
N VAL A 506 30.99 8.07 -12.92
CA VAL A 506 30.41 8.13 -11.57
C VAL A 506 30.41 9.60 -11.14
N GLY A 507 29.22 10.22 -11.06
CA GLY A 507 29.07 11.55 -10.45
C GLY A 507 29.13 12.75 -11.38
N SER A 508 28.79 12.65 -12.67
CA SER A 508 28.65 13.86 -13.51
C SER A 508 27.34 14.60 -13.24
N ALA A 509 27.39 15.93 -13.20
CA ALA A 509 26.20 16.78 -12.98
C ALA A 509 25.09 16.63 -14.04
N SER A 510 25.40 16.01 -15.20
CA SER A 510 24.46 15.74 -16.29
C SER A 510 23.52 14.55 -15.99
N GLU A 511 23.81 13.74 -14.99
CA GLU A 511 23.05 12.54 -14.61
C GLU A 511 22.36 12.68 -13.23
N ALA A 512 22.40 13.89 -12.65
CA ALA A 512 21.71 14.13 -11.37
C ALA A 512 20.20 13.89 -11.52
N PRO A 513 19.57 13.20 -10.56
CA PRO A 513 18.15 12.96 -10.61
C PRO A 513 17.37 14.27 -10.53
N LEU A 514 16.29 14.38 -11.30
CA LEU A 514 15.40 15.54 -11.30
C LEU A 514 14.48 15.58 -10.07
N LYS A 515 14.31 14.44 -9.41
CA LYS A 515 13.52 14.27 -8.19
C LYS A 515 14.33 13.57 -7.11
N ILE A 516 13.95 13.78 -5.86
CA ILE A 516 14.54 13.08 -4.72
C ILE A 516 14.26 11.57 -4.81
N LEU A 517 15.30 10.77 -4.55
CA LEU A 517 15.16 9.32 -4.38
C LEU A 517 15.03 9.02 -2.89
N SER A 518 14.10 8.17 -2.50
CA SER A 518 13.96 7.76 -1.11
C SER A 518 14.71 6.45 -0.88
N LEU A 519 15.76 6.51 -0.08
CA LEU A 519 16.57 5.38 0.32
C LEU A 519 16.05 4.84 1.66
N THR A 520 15.68 3.57 1.70
CA THR A 520 15.22 2.87 2.89
C THR A 520 16.18 1.73 3.20
N VAL A 521 16.63 1.63 4.43
CA VAL A 521 17.57 0.60 4.88
C VAL A 521 17.01 -0.10 6.10
N GLN A 522 17.04 -1.44 6.08
CA GLN A 522 16.74 -2.26 7.24
C GLN A 522 17.98 -2.42 8.10
N ALA A 523 17.85 -2.20 9.39
CA ALA A 523 18.92 -2.37 10.36
C ALA A 523 18.36 -3.03 11.63
N SER A 524 19.24 -3.54 12.49
CA SER A 524 18.79 -4.03 13.81
C SER A 524 18.08 -2.91 14.57
N PRO A 525 17.03 -3.18 15.37
CA PRO A 525 16.36 -2.14 16.14
C PRO A 525 17.34 -1.37 17.04
N PRO A 526 17.24 -0.03 17.14
CA PRO A 526 18.10 0.76 17.99
C PRO A 526 17.84 0.48 19.49
N GLN A 527 18.81 0.77 20.31
CA GLN A 527 18.64 0.76 21.76
C GLN A 527 17.79 1.97 22.19
N VAL A 528 17.20 1.88 23.39
CA VAL A 528 16.41 3.00 23.95
C VAL A 528 17.27 4.28 24.00
N GLY A 529 16.75 5.37 23.47
CA GLY A 529 17.43 6.66 23.35
C GLY A 529 18.35 6.80 22.14
N GLN A 530 18.43 5.80 21.26
CA GLN A 530 19.13 5.90 19.98
C GLN A 530 18.16 6.16 18.82
N SER A 531 18.60 6.94 17.86
CA SER A 531 17.94 7.10 16.56
C SER A 531 18.90 6.70 15.43
N GLY A 532 18.34 6.10 14.37
CA GLY A 532 19.09 5.65 13.20
C GLY A 532 19.21 6.75 12.17
N TYR A 533 20.40 6.89 11.59
CA TYR A 533 20.68 7.84 10.51
C TYR A 533 21.40 7.16 9.35
N ILE A 534 21.20 7.68 8.15
CA ILE A 534 21.96 7.30 6.96
C ILE A 534 23.07 8.34 6.78
N PHE A 535 24.29 7.84 6.61
CA PHE A 535 25.49 8.63 6.37
C PHE A 535 25.97 8.35 4.95
N ARG A 536 26.47 9.41 4.27
CA ARG A 536 27.13 9.32 2.95
C ARG A 536 28.61 9.63 3.07
N TRP A 537 29.46 8.83 2.42
CA TRP A 537 30.89 9.08 2.32
C TRP A 537 31.20 10.12 1.24
N THR A 538 31.91 11.20 1.59
CA THR A 538 32.26 12.31 0.67
C THR A 538 33.61 12.11 0.00
N GLY A 539 34.32 11.02 0.24
CA GLY A 539 35.72 10.81 -0.14
C GLY A 539 36.70 11.07 0.99
N SER A 540 36.30 11.78 2.04
CA SER A 540 37.16 12.13 3.19
C SER A 540 36.48 11.97 4.54
N ARG A 541 35.16 12.09 4.63
CA ARG A 541 34.37 11.97 5.88
C ARG A 541 32.95 11.48 5.61
N TRP A 542 32.27 11.04 6.67
CA TRP A 542 30.85 10.69 6.66
C TRP A 542 30.00 11.88 7.04
N LEU A 543 28.95 12.17 6.24
CA LEU A 543 27.96 13.20 6.50
C LEU A 543 26.57 12.61 6.66
N VAL A 544 25.78 13.11 7.61
CA VAL A 544 24.36 12.78 7.74
C VAL A 544 23.61 13.25 6.50
N VAL A 545 22.82 12.34 5.91
CA VAL A 545 21.91 12.69 4.80
C VAL A 545 20.44 12.61 5.18
N GLY A 546 20.11 11.92 6.26
CA GLY A 546 18.78 11.84 6.82
C GLY A 546 18.63 10.67 7.78
N GLY A 547 17.44 10.51 8.36
CA GLY A 547 17.17 9.46 9.35
C GLY A 547 16.27 9.95 10.47
N GLY A 548 16.73 9.76 11.71
CA GLY A 548 16.01 10.16 12.93
C GLY A 548 14.97 9.14 13.40
N GLN A 549 14.94 7.93 12.78
CA GLN A 549 14.00 6.89 13.17
C GLN A 549 14.50 6.11 14.40
N ALA A 550 13.58 5.88 15.35
CA ALA A 550 13.79 5.01 16.50
C ALA A 550 13.40 3.53 16.23
N THR A 551 13.21 3.17 14.98
CA THR A 551 12.84 1.82 14.51
C THR A 551 14.00 1.15 13.78
N GLY A 552 13.89 -0.13 13.46
CA GLY A 552 14.83 -0.84 12.60
C GLY A 552 14.80 -0.43 11.12
N THR A 553 13.82 0.37 10.70
CA THR A 553 13.71 0.90 9.33
C THR A 553 14.18 2.35 9.30
N ILE A 554 15.26 2.65 8.58
CA ILE A 554 15.85 3.99 8.46
C ILE A 554 15.64 4.51 7.05
N GLN A 555 15.12 5.72 6.91
CA GLN A 555 14.80 6.33 5.62
C GLN A 555 15.46 7.71 5.46
N ALA A 556 15.96 8.00 4.27
CA ALA A 556 16.47 9.32 3.90
C ALA A 556 16.26 9.63 2.43
N GLY A 557 16.15 10.92 2.08
CA GLY A 557 16.18 11.39 0.71
C GLY A 557 17.60 11.50 0.18
N ILE A 558 17.88 11.00 -1.04
CA ILE A 558 19.17 11.13 -1.66
C ILE A 558 19.08 11.73 -3.07
N TYR A 559 20.12 12.48 -3.47
CA TYR A 559 20.25 13.10 -4.80
C TYR A 559 21.53 12.70 -5.52
N GLU A 560 22.40 11.95 -4.87
CA GLU A 560 23.73 11.64 -5.37
C GLU A 560 24.03 10.15 -5.28
N PRO A 561 24.75 9.57 -6.27
CA PRO A 561 25.32 8.25 -6.13
C PRO A 561 26.44 8.30 -5.08
N GLY A 562 26.74 7.16 -4.45
CA GLY A 562 27.80 7.14 -3.44
C GLY A 562 27.78 5.91 -2.55
N ILE A 563 28.63 5.93 -1.54
CA ILE A 563 28.71 4.92 -0.50
C ILE A 563 27.96 5.43 0.71
N TYR A 564 27.07 4.60 1.25
CA TYR A 564 26.18 4.90 2.35
C TYR A 564 26.31 3.85 3.46
N GLN A 565 26.10 4.30 4.70
CA GLN A 565 26.09 3.42 5.87
C GLN A 565 25.05 3.89 6.88
N VAL A 566 24.43 2.97 7.59
CA VAL A 566 23.55 3.27 8.73
C VAL A 566 24.38 3.29 10.00
N GLY A 567 24.11 4.27 10.86
CA GLY A 567 24.67 4.34 12.21
C GLY A 567 23.62 4.86 13.21
N TYR A 568 23.72 4.41 14.45
CA TYR A 568 22.90 4.87 15.56
C TYR A 568 23.61 5.95 16.35
N LEU A 569 22.91 7.06 16.55
CA LEU A 569 23.35 8.17 17.39
C LEU A 569 22.51 8.18 18.67
N MET A 570 23.17 8.29 19.84
CA MET A 570 22.48 8.58 21.10
C MET A 570 21.94 10.00 21.02
N GLN A 571 20.63 10.15 20.98
CA GLN A 571 19.97 11.42 21.18
C GLN A 571 19.53 11.51 22.64
N GLU A 572 20.20 12.35 23.43
CA GLU A 572 19.55 12.88 24.62
C GLU A 572 18.38 13.73 24.15
N ALA A 573 17.15 13.28 24.47
CA ALA A 573 15.94 13.99 24.10
C ALA A 573 15.98 15.42 24.67
N GLN A 574 16.47 16.35 23.87
CA GLN A 574 16.40 17.78 24.17
C GLN A 574 14.95 18.21 23.89
N PRO A 575 14.12 18.44 24.90
CA PRO A 575 12.72 18.79 24.68
C PRO A 575 12.56 20.16 23.98
N ARG A 576 13.69 20.87 23.81
CA ARG A 576 13.75 22.22 23.25
C ARG A 576 15.12 22.48 22.63
N LEU A 577 15.12 23.02 21.41
CA LEU A 577 16.28 23.61 20.75
C LEU A 577 16.13 25.13 20.78
N ALA A 578 16.96 25.79 21.56
CA ALA A 578 16.88 27.24 21.81
C ALA A 578 18.22 27.84 22.15
N GLY A 579 18.58 28.95 21.50
CA GLY A 579 19.67 29.82 21.87
C GLY A 579 19.18 31.03 22.64
N THR A 580 20.09 31.96 22.92
CA THR A 580 19.78 33.23 23.58
C THR A 580 18.96 34.18 22.70
N ASP A 581 19.03 33.98 21.39
CA ASP A 581 18.29 34.69 20.35
C ASP A 581 18.08 33.81 19.12
N ARG A 582 17.48 34.36 18.05
CA ARG A 582 17.21 33.63 16.78
C ARG A 582 18.46 33.09 16.10
N LEU A 583 19.62 33.78 16.23
CA LEU A 583 20.87 33.30 15.67
C LEU A 583 21.37 32.09 16.46
N GLY A 584 21.33 32.14 17.77
CA GLY A 584 21.70 31.07 18.66
C GLY A 584 20.78 29.86 18.51
N THR A 585 19.47 30.07 18.29
CA THR A 585 18.54 28.97 18.00
C THR A 585 18.88 28.28 16.67
N ALA A 586 19.17 29.06 15.62
CA ALA A 586 19.56 28.49 14.31
C ALA A 586 20.86 27.68 14.41
N ILE A 587 21.82 28.08 15.26
CA ILE A 587 23.04 27.33 15.54
C ILE A 587 22.72 26.01 16.23
N GLN A 588 21.91 26.02 17.31
CA GLN A 588 21.52 24.77 17.98
C GLN A 588 20.79 23.80 17.05
N ILE A 589 19.94 24.31 16.15
CA ILE A 589 19.27 23.51 15.13
C ILE A 589 20.26 22.95 14.12
N ALA A 590 21.26 23.73 13.69
CA ALA A 590 22.30 23.27 12.77
C ALA A 590 23.18 22.17 13.38
N GLU A 591 23.56 22.31 14.66
CA GLU A 591 24.32 21.29 15.42
C GLU A 591 23.51 19.99 15.57
N ALA A 592 22.20 20.09 15.80
CA ALA A 592 21.32 18.94 15.90
C ALA A 592 21.17 18.23 14.54
N ALA A 593 20.98 18.99 13.44
CA ALA A 593 20.78 18.46 12.11
C ALA A 593 22.07 17.86 11.51
N TYR A 594 23.23 18.48 11.78
CA TYR A 594 24.50 18.14 11.15
C TYR A 594 25.65 18.01 12.17
N PRO A 595 25.55 17.06 13.09
CA PRO A 595 26.53 16.89 14.17
C PRO A 595 27.94 16.51 13.67
N THR A 596 28.07 16.06 12.43
CA THR A 596 29.32 15.67 11.78
C THR A 596 29.89 16.72 10.83
N GLY A 597 29.30 17.93 10.80
CA GLY A 597 29.59 19.02 9.87
C GLY A 597 28.74 18.97 8.58
N ALA A 598 28.95 19.95 7.70
CA ALA A 598 28.21 20.07 6.44
C ALA A 598 29.11 20.57 5.32
N ASP A 599 28.97 20.04 4.10
CA ASP A 599 29.76 20.47 2.94
C ASP A 599 29.29 21.82 2.36
N THR A 600 28.04 22.18 2.63
CA THR A 600 27.45 23.46 2.26
C THR A 600 26.79 24.09 3.49
N VAL A 601 26.86 25.41 3.61
CA VAL A 601 26.10 26.19 4.57
C VAL A 601 25.28 27.23 3.80
N ILE A 602 24.00 27.39 4.18
CA ILE A 602 23.16 28.46 3.62
C ILE A 602 23.01 29.55 4.66
N LEU A 603 23.22 30.82 4.25
CA LEU A 603 22.98 32.01 5.06
C LEU A 603 21.74 32.75 4.59
N ALA A 604 20.82 33.01 5.52
CA ALA A 604 19.60 33.79 5.32
C ALA A 604 19.57 34.95 6.31
N ARG A 605 18.86 36.03 5.94
CA ARG A 605 18.75 37.18 6.88
C ARG A 605 17.87 36.86 8.07
N ALA A 606 18.25 37.39 9.22
CA ALA A 606 17.63 37.10 10.52
C ALA A 606 16.39 37.94 10.85
N ASP A 607 16.22 39.10 10.20
CA ASP A 607 15.24 40.13 10.53
C ASP A 607 14.07 40.23 9.54
N ASP A 608 14.13 39.48 8.42
CA ASP A 608 13.05 39.42 7.44
C ASP A 608 13.08 38.07 6.71
N PHE A 609 11.92 37.58 6.25
CA PHE A 609 11.72 36.21 5.79
C PHE A 609 11.69 35.98 4.27
N PRO A 610 11.41 36.98 3.40
CA PRO A 610 10.90 36.71 2.06
C PRO A 610 11.81 35.88 1.17
N ASP A 611 13.11 36.15 1.20
CA ASP A 611 14.09 35.46 0.36
C ASP A 611 14.43 34.08 0.88
N ALA A 612 14.18 33.79 2.15
CA ALA A 612 14.53 32.54 2.81
C ALA A 612 13.41 31.47 2.78
N LEU A 613 12.14 31.89 2.56
CA LEU A 613 10.99 30.99 2.60
C LEU A 613 11.12 29.77 1.65
N ALA A 614 11.71 29.95 0.48
CA ALA A 614 11.92 28.90 -0.50
C ALA A 614 13.21 28.07 -0.26
N GLY A 615 13.99 28.40 0.78
CA GLY A 615 15.36 27.87 0.96
C GLY A 615 15.42 26.45 1.49
N VAL A 616 14.44 25.98 2.26
CA VAL A 616 14.49 24.70 2.99
C VAL A 616 14.62 23.48 2.05
N PRO A 617 13.86 23.34 0.96
CA PRO A 617 14.04 22.22 0.04
C PRO A 617 15.44 22.17 -0.58
N LEU A 618 16.02 23.32 -0.93
CA LEU A 618 17.38 23.39 -1.47
C LEU A 618 18.43 23.05 -0.40
N ALA A 619 18.23 23.54 0.84
CA ALA A 619 19.10 23.25 1.98
C ALA A 619 19.13 21.73 2.26
N TYR A 620 17.97 21.10 2.29
CA TYR A 620 17.86 19.66 2.45
C TYR A 620 18.56 18.89 1.34
N LYS A 621 18.35 19.27 0.07
CA LYS A 621 19.03 18.67 -1.09
C LYS A 621 20.56 18.74 -0.99
N LEU A 622 21.07 19.87 -0.50
CA LEU A 622 22.51 20.13 -0.39
C LEU A 622 23.08 19.61 0.93
N HIS A 623 22.30 18.95 1.78
CA HIS A 623 22.66 18.54 3.15
C HIS A 623 23.30 19.71 3.93
N ALA A 624 22.63 20.87 3.87
CA ALA A 624 23.13 22.13 4.37
C ALA A 624 22.23 22.67 5.48
N PRO A 625 22.76 23.10 6.63
CA PRO A 625 22.00 23.89 7.58
C PRO A 625 21.69 25.29 7.00
N ILE A 626 20.55 25.88 7.44
CA ILE A 626 20.28 27.31 7.26
C ILE A 626 20.70 28.02 8.54
N LEU A 627 21.75 28.84 8.47
CA LEU A 627 22.14 29.74 9.52
C LEU A 627 21.63 31.17 9.23
N LEU A 628 21.37 31.92 10.27
CA LEU A 628 20.85 33.29 10.17
C LEU A 628 21.97 34.31 10.30
N THR A 629 21.88 35.41 9.56
CA THR A 629 22.85 36.54 9.63
C THR A 629 22.12 37.87 9.69
N TYR A 630 22.75 38.87 10.29
CA TYR A 630 22.29 40.24 10.15
C TYR A 630 22.52 40.76 8.71
N PRO A 631 21.72 41.73 8.23
CA PRO A 631 21.87 42.27 6.88
C PRO A 631 23.23 42.90 6.59
N ASP A 632 23.85 43.50 7.59
CA ASP A 632 25.04 44.36 7.49
C ASP A 632 26.33 43.72 8.04
N ARG A 633 26.21 42.66 8.85
CA ARG A 633 27.33 41.96 9.47
C ARG A 633 27.08 40.47 9.69
N LEU A 634 28.12 39.67 9.58
CA LEU A 634 28.14 38.27 10.03
C LEU A 634 28.47 38.25 11.55
N ASP A 635 27.57 37.70 12.35
CA ASP A 635 27.78 37.60 13.82
C ASP A 635 28.90 36.59 14.13
N ASP A 636 29.73 36.90 15.13
CA ASP A 636 30.91 36.08 15.48
C ASP A 636 30.52 34.64 15.85
N ARG A 637 29.37 34.39 16.48
CA ARG A 637 28.88 33.06 16.82
C ARG A 637 28.54 32.26 15.57
N VAL A 638 27.93 32.88 14.57
CA VAL A 638 27.59 32.27 13.29
C VAL A 638 28.86 31.97 12.50
N TRP A 639 29.83 32.87 12.53
CA TRP A 639 31.15 32.70 11.90
C TRP A 639 31.91 31.52 12.52
N GLU A 640 31.93 31.36 13.85
CA GLU A 640 32.53 30.23 14.54
C GLU A 640 31.79 28.92 14.23
N GLU A 641 30.44 28.93 14.15
CA GLU A 641 29.69 27.75 13.79
C GLU A 641 29.96 27.33 12.33
N ILE A 642 30.08 28.27 11.39
CA ILE A 642 30.48 27.93 10.01
C ILE A 642 31.85 27.26 10.00
N LYS A 643 32.81 27.74 10.76
CA LYS A 643 34.14 27.10 10.90
C LYS A 643 34.06 25.68 11.42
N LYS A 644 33.23 25.46 12.45
CA LYS A 644 32.99 24.14 13.06
C LYS A 644 32.36 23.18 12.04
N LEU A 645 31.37 23.62 11.29
CA LEU A 645 30.75 22.85 10.20
C LEU A 645 31.72 22.53 9.07
N SER A 646 32.75 23.36 8.89
CA SER A 646 33.83 23.19 7.90
C SER A 646 33.31 22.97 6.46
N PRO A 647 32.48 23.89 5.93
CA PRO A 647 31.89 23.72 4.60
C PRO A 647 32.92 23.94 3.46
N GLY A 648 32.70 23.24 2.34
CA GLY A 648 33.39 23.53 1.09
C GLY A 648 32.73 24.68 0.31
N ARG A 649 31.51 25.11 0.71
CA ARG A 649 30.74 26.16 0.01
C ARG A 649 29.77 26.85 0.94
N ILE A 650 29.57 28.16 0.73
CA ILE A 650 28.52 28.96 1.40
C ILE A 650 27.56 29.52 0.35
N ILE A 651 26.27 29.52 0.61
CA ILE A 651 25.24 30.10 -0.27
C ILE A 651 24.48 31.18 0.51
N LEU A 652 24.42 32.39 -0.06
CA LEU A 652 23.61 33.47 0.47
C LEU A 652 22.26 33.51 -0.23
N LEU A 653 21.16 33.56 0.54
CA LEU A 653 19.80 33.75 0.01
C LEU A 653 19.40 35.21 0.06
N GLY A 654 19.11 35.75 -1.11
CA GLY A 654 18.66 37.14 -1.28
C GLY A 654 19.71 38.09 -1.83
N GLY A 655 19.23 39.20 -2.35
CA GLY A 655 20.05 40.26 -2.98
C GLY A 655 20.95 41.01 -2.01
N THR A 656 21.76 41.95 -2.54
CA THR A 656 22.67 42.80 -1.73
C THR A 656 21.95 43.72 -0.77
N GLY A 657 20.66 44.00 -0.99
CA GLY A 657 19.80 44.73 -0.04
C GLY A 657 19.32 43.84 1.11
N ALA A 658 19.29 42.53 0.96
CA ALA A 658 18.93 41.58 2.01
C ALA A 658 20.16 41.18 2.85
N ILE A 659 21.28 40.88 2.21
CA ILE A 659 22.55 40.56 2.83
C ILE A 659 23.66 41.33 2.11
N ALA A 660 24.27 42.27 2.83
CA ALA A 660 25.24 43.19 2.28
C ALA A 660 26.52 42.51 1.75
N PRO A 661 27.23 43.14 0.80
CA PRO A 661 28.52 42.64 0.29
C PRO A 661 29.59 42.44 1.36
N THR A 662 29.49 43.19 2.50
CA THR A 662 30.37 43.02 3.66
C THR A 662 30.24 41.64 4.30
N VAL A 663 29.02 41.14 4.47
CA VAL A 663 28.74 39.80 4.97
C VAL A 663 29.28 38.75 3.99
N GLU A 664 29.03 38.94 2.70
CA GLU A 664 29.52 38.04 1.64
C GLU A 664 31.05 37.96 1.64
N SER A 665 31.74 39.13 1.73
CA SER A 665 33.18 39.20 1.80
C SER A 665 33.74 38.50 3.04
N HIS A 666 33.05 38.61 4.17
CA HIS A 666 33.45 37.93 5.40
C HIS A 666 33.23 36.42 5.30
N ALA A 667 32.06 35.96 4.78
CA ALA A 667 31.80 34.55 4.52
C ALA A 667 32.83 33.91 3.57
N ARG A 668 33.26 34.63 2.55
CA ARG A 668 34.30 34.17 1.59
C ARG A 668 35.67 33.89 2.23
N THR A 669 35.92 34.40 3.45
CA THR A 669 37.17 34.07 4.15
C THR A 669 37.14 32.62 4.69
N LEU A 670 35.96 32.00 4.81
CA LEU A 670 35.80 30.66 5.30
C LEU A 670 35.69 29.64 4.17
N ALA A 671 34.91 29.95 3.12
CA ALA A 671 34.70 29.08 1.98
C ALA A 671 34.24 29.86 0.73
N PRO A 672 34.38 29.31 -0.48
CA PRO A 672 33.76 29.83 -1.69
C PRO A 672 32.29 30.16 -1.45
N THR A 673 31.89 31.40 -1.79
CA THR A 673 30.55 31.87 -1.47
C THR A 673 29.82 32.33 -2.72
N ASP A 674 28.63 31.77 -2.93
CA ASP A 674 27.71 32.07 -4.01
C ASP A 674 26.47 32.78 -3.48
N ARG A 675 25.74 33.46 -4.38
CA ARG A 675 24.50 34.15 -4.03
C ARG A 675 23.35 33.69 -4.92
N LEU A 676 22.25 33.31 -4.31
CA LEU A 676 20.98 33.03 -5.00
C LEU A 676 20.02 34.18 -4.71
N ALA A 677 19.75 34.99 -5.73
CA ALA A 677 18.96 36.21 -5.60
C ALA A 677 18.19 36.52 -6.89
N GLY A 678 17.15 37.31 -6.78
CA GLY A 678 16.43 37.97 -7.83
C GLY A 678 16.21 39.46 -7.51
N ALA A 679 15.56 40.19 -8.40
CA ALA A 679 15.20 41.62 -8.20
C ALA A 679 14.14 41.80 -7.11
N ASN A 680 13.37 40.76 -6.82
CA ASN A 680 12.38 40.73 -5.75
C ASN A 680 12.29 39.30 -5.14
N ARG A 681 11.44 39.15 -4.08
CA ARG A 681 11.24 37.85 -3.39
C ARG A 681 10.76 36.74 -4.30
N TYR A 682 9.91 37.03 -5.29
CA TYR A 682 9.35 36.05 -6.24
C TYR A 682 10.41 35.52 -7.19
N GLU A 683 11.28 36.40 -7.69
CA GLU A 683 12.40 36.01 -8.53
C GLU A 683 13.47 35.26 -7.72
N THR A 684 13.71 35.66 -6.46
CA THR A 684 14.62 34.93 -5.56
C THR A 684 14.10 33.50 -5.33
N ALA A 685 12.82 33.32 -5.00
CA ALA A 685 12.23 31.99 -4.87
C ALA A 685 12.32 31.17 -6.15
N GLY A 686 12.13 31.82 -7.32
CA GLY A 686 12.33 31.19 -8.64
C GLY A 686 13.77 30.78 -8.90
N THR A 687 14.75 31.56 -8.46
CA THR A 687 16.17 31.24 -8.58
C THR A 687 16.53 30.04 -7.70
N VAL A 688 16.03 29.99 -6.48
CA VAL A 688 16.19 28.85 -5.55
C VAL A 688 15.54 27.59 -6.13
N ALA A 689 14.32 27.70 -6.67
CA ALA A 689 13.61 26.58 -7.30
C ALA A 689 14.40 26.00 -8.49
N LYS A 690 15.02 26.84 -9.32
CA LYS A 690 15.87 26.39 -10.43
C LYS A 690 17.14 25.71 -9.94
N ALA A 691 17.76 26.21 -8.87
CA ALA A 691 18.92 25.57 -8.23
C ALA A 691 18.58 24.20 -7.61
N LEU A 692 17.35 24.02 -7.13
CA LEU A 692 16.85 22.72 -6.70
C LEU A 692 16.80 21.72 -7.87
N GLY A 693 16.49 22.18 -9.10
CA GLY A 693 16.55 21.36 -10.31
C GLY A 693 15.42 20.34 -10.47
N THR A 694 14.35 20.42 -9.69
CA THR A 694 13.19 19.52 -9.77
C THR A 694 12.20 19.97 -10.85
N ARG A 695 11.39 19.03 -11.36
CA ARG A 695 10.41 19.30 -12.41
C ARG A 695 9.10 18.57 -12.14
N GLY A 696 8.00 19.18 -12.61
CA GLY A 696 6.68 18.55 -12.65
C GLY A 696 5.79 18.80 -11.44
N GLU A 697 6.32 18.94 -10.24
CA GLU A 697 5.56 19.22 -9.02
C GLU A 697 6.16 20.41 -8.25
N ALA A 698 5.32 21.21 -7.59
CA ALA A 698 5.74 22.34 -6.77
C ALA A 698 4.71 22.67 -5.69
N MET A 699 5.15 23.35 -4.64
CA MET A 699 4.26 23.97 -3.68
C MET A 699 4.18 25.48 -3.92
N LEU A 700 2.97 26.07 -3.74
CA LEU A 700 2.72 27.51 -3.88
C LEU A 700 2.15 28.04 -2.57
N ALA A 701 2.81 29.03 -1.99
CA ALA A 701 2.39 29.69 -0.76
C ALA A 701 2.37 31.21 -0.92
N ASN A 702 1.75 31.92 0.05
CA ASN A 702 1.78 33.37 0.07
C ASN A 702 3.19 33.87 0.42
N GLY A 703 3.73 34.81 -0.37
CA GLY A 703 5.05 35.41 -0.17
C GLY A 703 5.03 36.73 0.62
N GLU A 704 3.83 37.24 0.97
CA GLU A 704 3.64 38.44 1.76
C GLU A 704 3.47 38.13 3.26
N ASN A 705 3.24 36.82 3.56
CA ASN A 705 3.12 36.31 4.92
C ASN A 705 3.83 34.94 5.02
N PHE A 706 4.45 34.63 6.15
CA PHE A 706 5.37 33.51 6.29
C PHE A 706 4.75 32.17 6.74
N PRO A 707 3.65 32.10 7.51
CA PRO A 707 3.31 30.86 8.24
C PRO A 707 3.01 29.65 7.36
N ASP A 708 2.26 29.87 6.26
CA ASP A 708 1.86 28.79 5.38
C ASP A 708 3.08 28.19 4.63
N ALA A 709 4.02 29.03 4.19
CA ALA A 709 5.26 28.57 3.55
C ALA A 709 6.17 27.81 4.55
N LEU A 710 6.25 28.25 5.80
CA LEU A 710 7.01 27.55 6.84
C LEU A 710 6.40 26.20 7.21
N ALA A 711 5.07 26.13 7.30
CA ALA A 711 4.37 24.87 7.54
C ALA A 711 4.65 23.84 6.41
N ALA A 712 4.76 24.32 5.16
CA ALA A 712 5.04 23.50 4.00
C ALA A 712 6.53 23.09 3.86
N ALA A 713 7.45 23.78 4.51
CA ALA A 713 8.88 23.74 4.20
C ALA A 713 9.50 22.32 4.30
N ALA A 714 9.25 21.62 5.40
CA ALA A 714 9.76 20.26 5.59
C ALA A 714 9.08 19.26 4.63
N ALA A 715 7.77 19.37 4.40
CA ALA A 715 7.02 18.54 3.47
C ALA A 715 7.54 18.73 2.04
N ALA A 716 7.74 19.95 1.60
CA ALA A 716 8.32 20.26 0.29
C ALA A 716 9.74 19.70 0.13
N ALA A 717 10.57 19.80 1.19
CA ALA A 717 11.91 19.24 1.20
C ALA A 717 11.90 17.72 1.05
N LEU A 718 11.05 17.02 1.82
CA LEU A 718 10.90 15.56 1.76
C LEU A 718 10.30 15.08 0.42
N ALA A 719 9.38 15.85 -0.17
CA ALA A 719 8.84 15.57 -1.50
C ALA A 719 9.83 15.93 -2.65
N GLY A 720 10.90 16.69 -2.36
CA GLY A 720 11.80 17.22 -3.37
C GLY A 720 11.16 18.30 -4.25
N GLU A 721 10.12 18.97 -3.74
CA GLU A 721 9.37 20.00 -4.45
C GLU A 721 9.89 21.40 -4.12
N PRO A 722 10.01 22.30 -5.11
CA PRO A 722 10.30 23.71 -4.81
C PRO A 722 9.10 24.39 -4.17
N ILE A 723 9.37 25.32 -3.26
CA ILE A 723 8.38 26.27 -2.79
C ILE A 723 8.46 27.52 -3.66
N LEU A 724 7.39 27.82 -4.37
CA LEU A 724 7.17 29.07 -5.08
C LEU A 724 6.24 29.96 -4.27
N ILE A 725 6.38 31.26 -4.41
CA ILE A 725 5.58 32.22 -3.65
C ILE A 725 4.76 33.14 -4.57
N THR A 726 3.59 33.55 -4.08
CA THR A 726 2.64 34.42 -4.80
C THR A 726 2.12 35.52 -3.90
N SER A 727 1.48 36.56 -4.47
CA SER A 727 0.65 37.48 -3.70
C SER A 727 -0.75 36.93 -3.50
N VAL A 728 -1.58 37.59 -2.69
CA VAL A 728 -2.96 37.14 -2.40
C VAL A 728 -3.81 37.03 -3.67
N SER A 729 -3.76 38.07 -4.53
CA SER A 729 -4.71 38.28 -5.64
C SER A 729 -4.04 38.36 -7.02
N THR A 730 -2.71 38.25 -7.09
CA THR A 730 -1.96 38.35 -8.34
C THR A 730 -0.89 37.27 -8.37
N LEU A 731 -0.85 36.48 -9.44
CA LEU A 731 0.28 35.58 -9.70
C LEU A 731 1.41 36.43 -10.30
N PRO A 732 2.56 36.56 -9.60
CA PRO A 732 3.67 37.34 -10.12
C PRO A 732 4.20 36.73 -11.44
N PRO A 733 4.56 37.54 -12.44
CA PRO A 733 5.09 37.05 -13.72
C PRO A 733 6.31 36.14 -13.55
N GLU A 734 7.15 36.42 -12.56
CA GLU A 734 8.34 35.64 -12.24
C GLU A 734 7.96 34.24 -11.75
N THR A 735 6.92 34.11 -10.92
CA THR A 735 6.40 32.85 -10.43
C THR A 735 5.77 32.05 -11.58
N ASP A 736 4.92 32.68 -12.40
CA ASP A 736 4.31 32.03 -13.58
C ASP A 736 5.39 31.53 -14.56
N GLN A 737 6.42 32.35 -14.82
CA GLN A 737 7.54 31.96 -15.67
C GLN A 737 8.27 30.71 -15.13
N VAL A 738 8.52 30.63 -13.83
CA VAL A 738 9.22 29.50 -13.21
C VAL A 738 8.34 28.25 -13.23
N LEU A 739 7.04 28.36 -12.96
CA LEU A 739 6.10 27.23 -13.09
C LEU A 739 6.16 26.60 -14.48
N ARG A 740 6.21 27.43 -15.53
CA ARG A 740 6.36 26.96 -16.93
C ARG A 740 7.73 26.36 -17.19
N GLN A 741 8.82 26.99 -16.74
CA GLN A 741 10.20 26.52 -16.94
C GLN A 741 10.45 25.16 -16.25
N LEU A 742 9.87 24.93 -15.08
CA LEU A 742 9.96 23.69 -14.35
C LEU A 742 8.91 22.65 -14.86
N ALA A 743 8.10 23.00 -15.88
CA ALA A 743 7.05 22.16 -16.45
C ALA A 743 6.12 21.60 -15.36
N VAL A 744 5.72 22.45 -14.39
CA VAL A 744 4.87 22.04 -13.27
C VAL A 744 3.52 21.60 -13.81
N SER A 745 3.14 20.35 -13.49
CA SER A 745 1.87 19.73 -13.87
C SER A 745 0.96 19.46 -12.67
N LYS A 746 1.54 19.49 -11.45
CA LYS A 746 0.84 19.35 -10.18
C LYS A 746 1.32 20.43 -9.21
N LEU A 747 0.37 21.17 -8.65
CA LEU A 747 0.65 22.30 -7.78
C LEU A 747 -0.09 22.17 -6.46
N THR A 748 0.65 22.00 -5.37
CA THR A 748 0.09 22.00 -4.02
C THR A 748 0.04 23.43 -3.49
N VAL A 749 -1.15 24.00 -3.35
CA VAL A 749 -1.36 25.35 -2.82
C VAL A 749 -1.54 25.27 -1.31
N VAL A 750 -0.67 25.96 -0.55
CA VAL A 750 -0.72 25.98 0.90
C VAL A 750 -1.27 27.32 1.37
N GLY A 751 -2.40 27.26 2.06
CA GLY A 751 -3.15 28.41 2.55
C GLY A 751 -4.55 28.55 1.98
N GLY A 752 -5.43 29.20 2.75
CA GLY A 752 -6.83 29.42 2.40
C GLY A 752 -7.04 30.48 1.33
N GLU A 753 -8.31 30.68 0.93
CA GLU A 753 -8.74 31.63 -0.11
C GLU A 753 -8.32 33.08 0.23
N GLY A 754 -8.27 33.43 1.53
CA GLY A 754 -7.86 34.77 1.99
C GLY A 754 -6.37 35.07 1.84
N VAL A 755 -5.53 34.07 1.61
CA VAL A 755 -4.07 34.21 1.46
C VAL A 755 -3.55 33.81 0.09
N VAL A 756 -4.24 32.93 -0.63
CA VAL A 756 -4.01 32.58 -2.04
C VAL A 756 -5.36 32.43 -2.73
N SER A 757 -5.79 33.45 -3.46
CA SER A 757 -7.10 33.46 -4.11
C SER A 757 -7.22 32.40 -5.22
N SER A 758 -8.35 31.72 -5.30
CA SER A 758 -8.64 30.77 -6.38
C SER A 758 -8.64 31.44 -7.76
N ALA A 759 -8.86 32.73 -7.83
CA ALA A 759 -8.84 33.48 -9.09
C ALA A 759 -7.46 33.42 -9.80
N ILE A 760 -6.36 33.42 -9.03
CA ILE A 760 -5.01 33.35 -9.60
C ILE A 760 -4.62 31.91 -10.03
N LEU A 761 -5.38 30.93 -9.59
CA LEU A 761 -5.12 29.49 -9.83
C LEU A 761 -5.85 28.97 -11.06
N ALA A 762 -6.83 29.70 -11.62
CA ALA A 762 -7.78 29.24 -12.63
C ALA A 762 -7.13 28.62 -13.90
N ASN A 763 -5.90 29.05 -14.23
CA ASN A 763 -5.18 28.58 -15.42
C ASN A 763 -3.94 27.71 -15.08
N LEU A 764 -3.79 27.31 -13.82
CA LEU A 764 -2.68 26.48 -13.37
C LEU A 764 -3.10 25.00 -13.33
N PRO A 765 -2.18 24.08 -13.64
CA PRO A 765 -2.51 22.66 -13.75
C PRO A 765 -2.50 21.95 -12.38
N GLY A 766 -3.30 20.87 -12.25
CA GLY A 766 -3.17 19.88 -11.19
C GLY A 766 -3.22 20.42 -9.76
N ILE A 767 -4.17 21.33 -9.45
CA ILE A 767 -4.20 22.04 -8.16
C ILE A 767 -4.76 21.14 -7.06
N THR A 768 -4.00 21.01 -5.98
CA THR A 768 -4.45 20.52 -4.68
C THR A 768 -4.26 21.61 -3.63
N ARG A 769 -5.28 21.91 -2.81
CA ARG A 769 -5.18 22.95 -1.77
C ARG A 769 -5.12 22.31 -0.39
N LEU A 770 -4.11 22.71 0.40
CA LEU A 770 -3.98 22.40 1.81
C LEU A 770 -4.24 23.69 2.61
N ALA A 771 -5.32 23.74 3.36
CA ALA A 771 -5.73 24.93 4.08
C ALA A 771 -6.53 24.60 5.34
N GLY A 772 -6.49 25.50 6.30
CA GLY A 772 -7.33 25.53 7.49
C GLY A 772 -7.99 26.88 7.70
N ALA A 773 -8.73 27.04 8.79
CA ALA A 773 -9.40 28.31 9.15
C ALA A 773 -8.38 29.42 9.49
N ASP A 774 -7.19 29.02 9.92
CA ASP A 774 -6.08 29.90 10.24
C ASP A 774 -4.74 29.22 9.94
N ARG A 775 -3.61 29.90 10.21
CA ARG A 775 -2.24 29.37 10.00
C ARG A 775 -1.95 28.09 10.76
N TYR A 776 -2.55 27.92 11.92
CA TYR A 776 -2.36 26.74 12.79
C TYR A 776 -3.11 25.54 12.26
N ALA A 777 -4.32 25.74 11.79
CA ALA A 777 -5.11 24.72 11.12
C ALA A 777 -4.52 24.37 9.75
N THR A 778 -3.93 25.34 9.04
CA THR A 778 -3.18 25.06 7.78
C THR A 778 -1.95 24.18 8.05
N ALA A 779 -1.16 24.48 9.10
CA ALA A 779 -0.03 23.64 9.48
C ALA A 779 -0.46 22.21 9.83
N ALA A 780 -1.58 22.05 10.54
CA ALA A 780 -2.16 20.74 10.84
C ALA A 780 -2.63 20.01 9.56
N ALA A 781 -3.21 20.73 8.59
CA ALA A 781 -3.62 20.16 7.31
C ALA A 781 -2.41 19.68 6.47
N VAL A 782 -1.29 20.42 6.50
CA VAL A 782 -0.05 19.99 5.85
C VAL A 782 0.48 18.72 6.50
N LEU A 783 0.58 18.67 7.84
CA LEU A 783 1.06 17.48 8.55
C LEU A 783 0.12 16.27 8.43
N LYS A 784 -1.17 16.50 8.24
CA LYS A 784 -2.12 15.43 7.92
C LYS A 784 -1.87 14.84 6.52
N ALA A 785 -1.53 15.68 5.55
CA ALA A 785 -1.23 15.27 4.18
C ALA A 785 0.18 14.66 4.05
N PHE A 786 1.13 15.10 4.90
CA PHE A 786 2.52 14.65 4.93
C PHE A 786 2.88 14.29 6.39
N PRO A 787 2.41 13.14 6.89
CA PRO A 787 2.62 12.74 8.28
C PRO A 787 4.10 12.49 8.56
N PRO A 788 4.57 12.77 9.80
CA PRO A 788 5.94 12.47 10.20
C PRO A 788 6.19 10.96 10.22
N HIS A 789 7.36 10.57 9.74
CA HIS A 789 7.86 9.19 9.79
C HIS A 789 9.01 9.01 10.79
N GLY A 790 9.56 10.12 11.29
CA GLY A 790 10.57 10.11 12.34
C GLY A 790 9.96 9.93 13.74
N SER A 791 10.81 9.77 14.73
CA SER A 791 10.43 9.64 16.15
C SER A 791 10.07 10.97 16.83
N GLN A 792 10.20 12.10 16.14
CA GLN A 792 10.03 13.45 16.66
C GLN A 792 9.08 14.25 15.77
N VAL A 793 8.41 15.26 16.36
CA VAL A 793 7.70 16.33 15.65
C VAL A 793 8.14 17.67 16.20
N PHE A 794 8.40 18.63 15.33
CA PHE A 794 8.91 19.93 15.73
C PHE A 794 7.76 20.92 15.92
N ILE A 795 7.83 21.67 17.03
CA ILE A 795 6.80 22.64 17.43
C ILE A 795 7.43 24.02 17.38
N ALA A 796 6.84 24.93 16.62
CA ALA A 796 7.28 26.33 16.52
C ALA A 796 6.12 27.29 16.72
N THR A 797 6.41 28.53 17.08
CA THR A 797 5.40 29.58 17.10
C THR A 797 4.95 29.92 15.66
N GLY A 798 3.65 30.23 15.50
CA GLY A 798 3.15 30.80 14.25
C GLY A 798 3.22 32.32 14.18
N GLU A 799 3.79 32.98 15.21
CA GLU A 799 3.86 34.44 15.34
C GLU A 799 5.15 35.07 14.79
N ASP A 800 6.25 34.28 14.72
CA ASP A 800 7.56 34.69 14.18
C ASP A 800 8.17 33.56 13.34
N PHE A 801 9.08 33.89 12.43
CA PHE A 801 9.57 32.98 11.38
C PHE A 801 10.93 32.30 11.65
N PRO A 802 11.89 32.86 12.42
CA PRO A 802 13.28 32.42 12.37
C PRO A 802 13.53 31.00 12.83
N ASP A 803 12.87 30.61 13.92
CA ASP A 803 13.03 29.28 14.51
C ASP A 803 12.42 28.18 13.61
N ALA A 804 11.25 28.45 13.03
CA ALA A 804 10.60 27.54 12.10
C ALA A 804 11.37 27.42 10.76
N LEU A 805 12.00 28.50 10.29
CA LEU A 805 12.78 28.50 9.07
C LEU A 805 14.02 27.59 9.18
N ALA A 806 14.84 27.79 10.20
CA ALA A 806 16.00 26.92 10.46
C ALA A 806 15.54 25.49 10.78
N GLY A 807 14.47 25.35 11.56
CA GLY A 807 13.88 24.07 11.96
C GLY A 807 13.31 23.25 10.81
N GLY A 808 12.91 23.88 9.70
CA GLY A 808 12.41 23.19 8.52
C GLY A 808 13.41 22.20 7.92
N VAL A 809 14.70 22.53 7.95
CA VAL A 809 15.77 21.64 7.50
C VAL A 809 15.92 20.45 8.46
N LEU A 810 15.97 20.70 9.77
CA LEU A 810 16.06 19.65 10.78
C LEU A 810 14.84 18.71 10.69
N ALA A 811 13.63 19.27 10.56
CA ALA A 811 12.42 18.47 10.40
C ALA A 811 12.51 17.55 9.18
N ALA A 812 13.04 18.03 8.07
CA ALA A 812 13.26 17.19 6.90
C ALA A 812 14.34 16.12 7.11
N VAL A 813 15.46 16.46 7.77
CA VAL A 813 16.53 15.49 8.13
C VAL A 813 15.99 14.38 9.04
N GLU A 814 15.11 14.71 9.99
CA GLU A 814 14.43 13.80 10.91
C GLU A 814 13.20 13.10 10.28
N THR A 815 13.00 13.22 8.96
CA THR A 815 11.82 12.72 8.24
C THR A 815 10.49 13.09 8.90
N SER A 816 10.37 14.33 9.34
CA SER A 816 9.30 14.86 10.14
C SER A 816 8.77 16.19 9.57
N GLY A 817 7.99 16.92 10.36
CA GLY A 817 7.43 18.21 9.99
C GLY A 817 7.34 19.18 11.15
N ILE A 818 6.87 20.39 10.84
CA ILE A 818 6.70 21.47 11.82
C ILE A 818 5.22 21.72 12.06
N LEU A 819 4.80 21.61 13.31
CA LEU A 819 3.49 22.05 13.77
C LEU A 819 3.60 23.48 14.31
N LEU A 820 2.95 24.43 13.64
CA LEU A 820 2.84 25.79 14.15
C LEU A 820 1.75 25.86 15.23
N VAL A 821 2.06 26.46 16.37
CA VAL A 821 1.13 26.58 17.49
C VAL A 821 1.01 28.06 17.97
N PRO A 822 -0.16 28.46 18.46
CA PRO A 822 -0.31 29.78 19.08
C PRO A 822 0.37 29.81 20.45
N PRO A 823 0.88 30.96 20.88
CA PRO A 823 1.48 31.14 22.24
C PRO A 823 0.52 30.85 23.38
N ALA A 824 -0.78 31.00 23.14
CA ALA A 824 -1.83 30.82 24.16
C ALA A 824 -2.20 29.38 24.47
N GLY A 825 -1.79 28.38 23.61
CA GLY A 825 -2.12 26.98 23.81
C GLY A 825 -2.37 26.24 22.49
N VAL A 826 -2.61 24.95 22.58
CA VAL A 826 -2.78 24.05 21.44
C VAL A 826 -4.26 23.73 21.27
N SER A 827 -4.78 23.77 20.05
CA SER A 827 -6.17 23.41 19.76
C SER A 827 -6.41 21.90 19.93
N SER A 828 -7.66 21.51 20.18
CA SER A 828 -8.06 20.08 20.25
C SER A 828 -7.76 19.32 18.97
N LEU A 829 -7.87 19.98 17.80
CA LEU A 829 -7.51 19.40 16.49
C LEU A 829 -6.02 19.05 16.43
N GLN A 830 -5.15 19.96 16.87
CA GLN A 830 -3.70 19.75 16.89
C GLN A 830 -3.30 18.66 17.89
N GLN A 831 -3.95 18.64 19.08
CA GLN A 831 -3.72 17.57 20.07
C GLN A 831 -4.11 16.20 19.50
N ALA A 832 -5.30 16.09 18.92
CA ALA A 832 -5.77 14.85 18.29
C ALA A 832 -4.84 14.40 17.15
N LEU A 833 -4.34 15.36 16.35
CA LEU A 833 -3.41 15.04 15.25
C LEU A 833 -2.10 14.46 15.79
N VAL A 834 -1.47 15.07 16.79
CA VAL A 834 -0.23 14.55 17.38
C VAL A 834 -0.46 13.19 18.06
N GLN A 835 -1.58 13.02 18.75
CA GLN A 835 -1.95 11.74 19.37
C GLN A 835 -2.15 10.62 18.34
N SER A 836 -2.62 10.95 17.14
CA SER A 836 -2.82 9.95 16.05
C SER A 836 -1.52 9.33 15.53
N TRP A 837 -0.37 9.93 15.81
CA TRP A 837 0.95 9.40 15.40
C TRP A 837 1.60 8.50 16.45
N GLY A 838 0.93 8.22 17.58
CA GLY A 838 1.44 7.32 18.65
C GLY A 838 2.61 7.91 19.44
N ALA A 839 3.68 7.16 19.62
CA ALA A 839 4.81 7.52 20.50
C ALA A 839 5.79 8.53 19.87
N ILE A 840 5.28 9.63 19.30
CA ILE A 840 6.12 10.68 18.72
C ILE A 840 6.51 11.72 19.79
N THR A 841 7.78 12.17 19.81
CA THR A 841 8.29 13.15 20.79
C THR A 841 8.19 14.57 20.24
N PRO A 842 7.44 15.50 20.88
CA PRO A 842 7.40 16.89 20.47
C PRO A 842 8.66 17.62 20.95
N ILE A 843 9.36 18.29 20.02
CA ILE A 843 10.55 19.11 20.25
C ILE A 843 10.22 20.57 19.96
N ALA A 844 10.40 21.45 20.94
CA ALA A 844 10.19 22.87 20.75
C ALA A 844 11.36 23.54 20.02
N LEU A 845 11.06 24.37 19.05
CA LEU A 845 11.99 25.28 18.40
C LEU A 845 11.81 26.71 18.98
N GLY A 846 12.88 27.25 19.54
CA GLY A 846 12.88 28.58 20.18
C GLY A 846 12.70 28.55 21.70
N GLY A 847 13.03 29.68 22.34
CA GLY A 847 13.05 29.85 23.79
C GLY A 847 11.67 29.80 24.47
N SER A 848 11.65 29.63 25.81
CA SER A 848 10.39 29.56 26.58
C SER A 848 9.58 30.88 26.54
N GLY A 849 10.22 32.01 26.20
CA GLY A 849 9.54 33.28 25.94
C GLY A 849 8.73 33.34 24.63
N VAL A 850 9.07 32.47 23.67
CA VAL A 850 8.39 32.37 22.37
C VAL A 850 7.37 31.22 22.39
N LEU A 851 7.74 30.09 22.99
CA LEU A 851 6.91 28.90 23.13
C LEU A 851 7.03 28.35 24.56
N SER A 852 6.01 28.58 25.39
CA SER A 852 6.05 28.24 26.82
C SER A 852 6.01 26.73 27.06
N ASP A 853 6.58 26.27 28.18
CA ASP A 853 6.53 24.85 28.58
C ASP A 853 5.11 24.37 28.87
N ALA A 854 4.20 25.32 29.24
CA ALA A 854 2.79 25.03 29.41
C ALA A 854 2.10 24.66 28.09
N VAL A 855 2.50 25.22 26.95
CA VAL A 855 2.01 24.88 25.62
C VAL A 855 2.55 23.49 25.22
N LEU A 856 3.82 23.20 25.46
CA LEU A 856 4.41 21.90 25.19
C LEU A 856 3.77 20.77 26.00
N SER A 857 3.42 21.03 27.26
CA SER A 857 2.77 20.02 28.11
C SER A 857 1.39 19.62 27.62
N GLN A 858 0.71 20.46 26.82
CA GLN A 858 -0.58 20.15 26.20
C GLN A 858 -0.47 19.19 25.00
N ILE A 859 0.73 19.11 24.40
CA ILE A 859 1.00 18.27 23.21
C ILE A 859 1.52 16.89 23.63
N ARG A 860 2.25 16.80 24.77
CA ARG A 860 2.81 15.55 25.26
C ARG A 860 1.69 14.56 25.56
N PRO A 861 1.73 13.32 25.04
CA PRO A 861 0.82 12.28 25.49
C PRO A 861 1.01 12.12 27.02
N ALA A 862 -0.10 11.95 27.75
CA ALA A 862 -0.02 11.55 29.15
C ALA A 862 0.79 10.24 29.22
N MET A 863 1.93 10.27 29.87
CA MET A 863 2.66 9.03 30.17
C MET A 863 1.76 8.21 31.09
N HIS A 864 1.20 7.15 30.56
CA HIS A 864 0.50 6.08 31.31
C HIS A 864 1.49 4.95 31.61
#